data_9a6fc7b745c29e23aa6a934a0c5de471
#
_entry.id   9a6fc7b745c29e23aa6a934a0c5de471
#
_cell.length_a   1.000
_cell.length_b   1.000
_cell.length_c   1.000
_cell.angle_alpha   90.00
_cell.angle_beta   90.00
_cell.angle_gamma   90.00
#
_symmetry.space_group_name_H-M   'P 1'
#
loop_
_entity.id
_entity.type
_entity.pdbx_description
1 polymer ?
#
loop_
_entity_poly.entity_id
_entity_poly.type
_entity_poly.pdbx_seq_one_letter_code
_entity_poly.pdbx_strand_id
1 'polypeptide(L)'
;MTDPKIIINATTFPSQLATDAEKASKEFGLQVGLAVQSEWFRKDAGSCRFYNQWVEFHRLRLYARGEQSVEKYKKEMSFDGDLSYLNLSWTPVPIMPKFIDIVVNGMADRNFSVKAVAQDALAADQRNQFQDMIEGDMVAKDFLLQTKEQFGVDAFNTNVEELPSNDEELQLYMQLKYKPSIEIAEEQAINTLLEQNNYADTKKRIDYDLATLGIGGAKHSFLPGAGVKIDYVDPANLVYSYTESPYFDDVFYWGEVKQVPITELIKIKPDITKPELEEASQLGSAWWDYYGIMRTYRNDLFDKDVVTLLYFNYKTDKTFVYKKKFLESGGERIIRKDESFNPPTDQEERFERIEKRIDVWYEGILILGSNKLIKWELSKNMARPKSASQYAYSNYVMVAPRMYKGAIESLGRRMTAFADLIQMTHLKLQQVLTKMVPDGVFIDADGLNEVDLGNGAAYNPEDALRMYFQTGSVIGRSYTQDGEFNNARVPIQELNHSAAQGKISSLIAAYNQYMGMLRDVTGLNEARDGSMPSADALVGVQKLAAANSNTATRHILDGGIFITRRLSEALSCRVSDILEYAEFREEFANQIGKYNIQILDSIKDLYLHDFGIFIEVSPDEEEKQQLEANIQMALSRDQIALEDAIDIREIKNLKVANQLLKVKRKDKEKKDMEKQQMMSQFQSQSNIAATQAAAEAKMAQIEAETQSKIRIKEAESMFSVQTMQQEAQIKLQLMQQEFQMNMQLKGIDASMINDKEKMKEEAKDKRISIQNTQQSKLIEQRKNNLPPVDFESNEDTLDGFDLASFEPK
;
A
#
# COMPACT_ATOMS: atom_id res chain seq x y z
N MET A 1 -12.01 -34.81 39.44
CA MET A 1 -10.71 -34.51 38.80
C MET A 1 -10.48 -33.03 38.99
N THR A 2 -9.38 -32.65 39.63
CA THR A 2 -9.02 -31.23 39.78
C THR A 2 -8.66 -30.71 38.37
N ASP A 3 -9.30 -29.61 37.93
CA ASP A 3 -9.00 -28.99 36.67
C ASP A 3 -7.49 -28.72 36.57
N PRO A 4 -6.86 -29.06 35.45
CA PRO A 4 -5.42 -28.87 35.29
C PRO A 4 -5.13 -27.35 35.34
N LYS A 5 -4.39 -26.91 36.36
CA LYS A 5 -3.96 -25.53 36.46
C LYS A 5 -2.79 -25.34 35.50
N ILE A 6 -2.94 -24.47 34.52
CA ILE A 6 -1.85 -24.06 33.63
C ILE A 6 -0.87 -23.22 34.43
N ILE A 7 0.36 -23.71 34.61
CA ILE A 7 1.46 -22.99 35.26
C ILE A 7 2.57 -22.81 34.22
N ILE A 8 2.86 -21.55 33.86
CA ILE A 8 3.94 -21.20 32.95
C ILE A 8 5.11 -20.64 33.77
N ASN A 9 6.20 -21.40 33.83
CA ASN A 9 7.41 -21.02 34.55
C ASN A 9 8.25 -20.09 33.68
N ALA A 10 9.02 -19.21 34.31
CA ALA A 10 10.02 -18.40 33.63
C ALA A 10 11.12 -19.32 33.05
N THR A 11 11.31 -19.25 31.75
CA THR A 11 12.34 -20.03 31.04
C THR A 11 13.11 -19.11 30.10
N THR A 12 14.41 -19.24 30.06
CA THR A 12 15.30 -18.49 29.18
C THR A 12 15.61 -19.27 27.91
N PHE A 13 15.89 -18.57 26.81
CA PHE A 13 16.37 -19.19 25.59
C PHE A 13 17.67 -19.94 25.82
N PRO A 14 17.90 -21.10 25.16
CA PRO A 14 19.16 -21.82 25.23
C PRO A 14 20.30 -21.04 24.60
N SER A 15 21.55 -21.43 24.95
CA SER A 15 22.72 -20.75 24.40
C SER A 15 22.81 -20.86 22.89
N GLN A 16 23.09 -19.76 22.21
CA GLN A 16 23.36 -19.74 20.77
C GLN A 16 24.69 -20.39 20.40
N LEU A 17 25.60 -20.54 21.40
CA LEU A 17 26.93 -21.16 21.23
C LEU A 17 26.90 -22.69 21.35
N ALA A 18 25.68 -23.29 21.48
CA ALA A 18 25.54 -24.74 21.49
C ALA A 18 26.01 -25.37 20.16
N THR A 19 26.48 -26.59 20.22
CA THR A 19 26.94 -27.34 19.04
C THR A 19 25.75 -27.64 18.10
N ASP A 20 26.01 -27.88 16.84
CA ASP A 20 24.97 -28.22 15.85
C ASP A 20 24.18 -29.48 16.26
N ALA A 21 24.84 -30.45 16.92
CA ALA A 21 24.20 -31.64 17.45
C ALA A 21 23.26 -31.33 18.63
N GLU A 22 23.67 -30.44 19.53
CA GLU A 22 22.82 -29.98 20.63
C GLU A 22 21.63 -29.19 20.12
N LYS A 23 21.83 -28.28 19.15
CA LYS A 23 20.75 -27.51 18.51
C LYS A 23 19.70 -28.41 17.83
N ALA A 24 20.11 -29.57 17.32
CA ALA A 24 19.21 -30.54 16.71
C ALA A 24 18.46 -31.42 17.75
N SER A 25 18.84 -31.38 19.04
CA SER A 25 18.22 -32.20 20.08
C SER A 25 16.80 -31.75 20.43
N LYS A 26 15.96 -32.68 20.86
CA LYS A 26 14.59 -32.39 21.29
C LYS A 26 14.56 -31.53 22.57
N GLU A 27 15.56 -31.68 23.44
CA GLU A 27 15.70 -30.90 24.68
C GLU A 27 15.93 -29.43 24.35
N PHE A 28 16.78 -29.14 23.39
CA PHE A 28 17.00 -27.77 22.92
C PHE A 28 15.70 -27.16 22.34
N GLY A 29 15.00 -27.91 21.50
CA GLY A 29 13.72 -27.48 20.92
C GLY A 29 12.65 -27.25 21.98
N LEU A 30 12.58 -28.10 22.99
CA LEU A 30 11.68 -27.93 24.14
C LEU A 30 12.01 -26.66 24.93
N GLN A 31 13.28 -26.41 25.21
CA GLN A 31 13.73 -25.21 25.92
C GLN A 31 13.37 -23.94 25.13
N VAL A 32 13.58 -23.93 23.80
CA VAL A 32 13.15 -22.81 22.91
C VAL A 32 11.64 -22.61 23.00
N GLY A 33 10.86 -23.69 22.84
CA GLY A 33 9.39 -23.61 22.90
C GLY A 33 8.88 -23.08 24.24
N LEU A 34 9.47 -23.53 25.36
CA LEU A 34 9.13 -23.06 26.71
C LEU A 34 9.58 -21.60 26.93
N ALA A 35 10.69 -21.18 26.35
CA ALA A 35 11.12 -19.78 26.40
C ALA A 35 10.15 -18.84 25.66
N VAL A 36 9.71 -19.22 24.46
CA VAL A 36 8.66 -18.50 23.70
C VAL A 36 7.36 -18.47 24.49
N GLN A 37 6.97 -19.64 25.07
CA GLN A 37 5.79 -19.72 25.91
C GLN A 37 5.90 -18.80 27.14
N SER A 38 7.06 -18.76 27.79
CA SER A 38 7.31 -17.89 28.93
C SER A 38 7.23 -16.40 28.57
N GLU A 39 7.79 -16.00 27.45
CA GLU A 39 7.80 -14.58 27.02
C GLU A 39 6.39 -14.06 26.70
N TRP A 40 5.57 -14.87 26.03
CA TRP A 40 4.29 -14.43 25.51
C TRP A 40 3.10 -14.75 26.40
N PHE A 41 3.14 -15.88 27.09
CA PHE A 41 1.96 -16.44 27.75
C PHE A 41 2.04 -16.44 29.26
N ARG A 42 3.19 -16.13 29.86
CA ARG A 42 3.27 -15.97 31.32
C ARG A 42 2.45 -14.76 31.78
N LYS A 43 1.65 -14.97 32.81
CA LYS A 43 0.91 -13.89 33.47
C LYS A 43 1.80 -13.15 34.46
N ASP A 44 2.14 -11.93 34.15
CA ASP A 44 2.80 -11.00 35.07
C ASP A 44 1.77 -9.92 35.46
N ALA A 45 1.58 -9.70 36.79
CA ALA A 45 0.58 -8.78 37.33
C ALA A 45 -0.88 -9.00 36.80
N GLY A 46 -1.24 -10.25 36.50
CA GLY A 46 -2.58 -10.63 36.07
C GLY A 46 -2.85 -10.55 34.55
N SER A 47 -1.90 -10.04 33.76
CA SER A 47 -2.01 -9.98 32.31
C SER A 47 -0.83 -10.64 31.61
N CYS A 48 -0.97 -11.00 30.34
CA CYS A 48 0.14 -11.50 29.50
C CYS A 48 0.16 -10.80 28.14
N ARG A 49 1.35 -10.83 27.53
CA ARG A 49 1.59 -10.14 26.22
C ARG A 49 0.63 -10.64 25.14
N PHE A 50 0.46 -11.97 25.01
CA PHE A 50 -0.42 -12.56 24.01
C PHE A 50 -1.87 -12.11 24.19
N TYR A 51 -2.40 -12.18 25.40
CA TYR A 51 -3.77 -11.78 25.68
C TYR A 51 -4.02 -10.30 25.37
N ASN A 52 -3.09 -9.44 25.78
CA ASN A 52 -3.20 -8.01 25.53
C ASN A 52 -3.22 -7.70 24.02
N GLN A 53 -2.34 -8.34 23.25
CA GLN A 53 -2.32 -8.22 21.79
C GLN A 53 -3.61 -8.75 21.17
N TRP A 54 -4.04 -9.93 21.58
CA TRP A 54 -5.25 -10.57 21.06
C TRP A 54 -6.50 -9.72 21.31
N VAL A 55 -6.67 -9.21 22.54
CA VAL A 55 -7.80 -8.35 22.93
C VAL A 55 -7.79 -7.05 22.15
N GLU A 56 -6.62 -6.42 22.02
CA GLU A 56 -6.48 -5.16 21.28
C GLU A 56 -6.82 -5.34 19.79
N PHE A 57 -6.29 -6.38 19.17
CA PHE A 57 -6.57 -6.66 17.75
C PHE A 57 -8.03 -7.06 17.52
N HIS A 58 -8.59 -7.87 18.41
CA HIS A 58 -10.00 -8.22 18.36
C HIS A 58 -10.88 -6.96 18.52
N ARG A 59 -10.56 -6.11 19.49
CA ARG A 59 -11.24 -4.83 19.70
C ARG A 59 -11.20 -3.96 18.44
N LEU A 60 -10.02 -3.79 17.81
CA LEU A 60 -9.87 -3.01 16.60
C LEU A 60 -10.71 -3.57 15.43
N ARG A 61 -10.75 -4.89 15.28
CA ARG A 61 -11.61 -5.54 14.27
C ARG A 61 -13.10 -5.31 14.52
N LEU A 62 -13.56 -5.35 15.79
CA LEU A 62 -14.95 -5.02 16.10
C LEU A 62 -15.28 -3.56 15.76
N TYR A 63 -14.37 -2.63 16.07
CA TYR A 63 -14.54 -1.24 15.64
C TYR A 63 -14.56 -1.08 14.12
N ALA A 64 -13.68 -1.79 13.42
CA ALA A 64 -13.61 -1.78 11.97
C ALA A 64 -14.89 -2.31 11.31
N ARG A 65 -15.65 -3.17 12.00
CA ARG A 65 -16.94 -3.70 11.56
C ARG A 65 -18.14 -2.90 12.08
N GLY A 66 -17.91 -1.91 12.95
CA GLY A 66 -18.99 -1.18 13.63
C GLY A 66 -19.74 -2.01 14.69
N GLU A 67 -19.11 -3.06 15.20
CA GLU A 67 -19.67 -4.00 16.20
C GLU A 67 -18.97 -3.84 17.56
N GLN A 68 -18.45 -2.65 17.87
CA GLN A 68 -17.75 -2.40 19.13
C GLN A 68 -18.64 -2.62 20.35
N SER A 69 -18.04 -3.04 21.46
CA SER A 69 -18.75 -3.26 22.71
C SER A 69 -19.42 -1.98 23.21
N VAL A 70 -20.69 -2.11 23.56
CA VAL A 70 -21.51 -1.00 24.07
C VAL A 70 -21.45 -0.85 25.60
N GLU A 71 -20.80 -1.78 26.30
CA GLU A 71 -20.76 -1.80 27.76
C GLU A 71 -20.12 -0.56 28.35
N LYS A 72 -19.08 -0.02 27.73
CA LYS A 72 -18.43 1.22 28.15
C LYS A 72 -19.38 2.41 28.08
N TYR A 73 -20.21 2.50 27.04
CA TYR A 73 -21.19 3.57 26.89
C TYR A 73 -22.32 3.42 27.91
N LYS A 74 -22.75 2.19 28.13
CA LYS A 74 -23.75 1.87 29.20
C LYS A 74 -23.23 2.28 30.56
N LYS A 75 -21.98 1.94 30.88
CA LYS A 75 -21.34 2.30 32.14
C LYS A 75 -21.19 3.81 32.30
N GLU A 76 -20.87 4.54 31.25
CA GLU A 76 -20.67 6.00 31.29
C GLU A 76 -22.01 6.76 31.39
N MET A 77 -23.09 6.19 30.83
CA MET A 77 -24.43 6.79 30.86
C MET A 77 -25.29 6.32 32.03
N SER A 78 -24.88 5.25 32.72
CA SER A 78 -25.62 4.76 33.90
C SER A 78 -25.41 5.65 35.11
N PHE A 79 -26.45 5.80 35.92
CA PHE A 79 -26.34 6.33 37.26
C PHE A 79 -26.39 5.14 38.24
N ASP A 80 -25.33 4.95 39.01
CA ASP A 80 -25.17 3.82 39.93
C ASP A 80 -25.41 2.42 39.30
N GLY A 81 -25.12 2.27 37.99
CA GLY A 81 -25.36 1.03 37.26
C GLY A 81 -26.78 0.79 36.78
N ASP A 82 -27.76 1.66 37.13
CA ASP A 82 -29.11 1.57 36.63
C ASP A 82 -29.29 2.23 35.27
N LEU A 83 -29.88 1.50 34.34
CA LEU A 83 -30.20 1.91 32.96
C LEU A 83 -31.72 1.88 32.70
N SER A 84 -32.53 1.50 33.68
CA SER A 84 -33.97 1.27 33.50
C SER A 84 -34.73 2.52 33.05
N TYR A 85 -34.19 3.70 33.36
CA TYR A 85 -34.76 4.99 32.98
C TYR A 85 -34.33 5.48 31.57
N LEU A 86 -33.45 4.73 30.89
CA LEU A 86 -32.94 5.08 29.56
C LEU A 86 -33.56 4.14 28.52
N ASN A 87 -34.43 4.68 27.67
CA ASN A 87 -34.96 3.97 26.51
C ASN A 87 -34.14 4.37 25.25
N LEU A 88 -32.94 3.79 25.11
CA LEU A 88 -31.99 4.13 24.03
C LEU A 88 -31.71 2.90 23.17
N SER A 89 -31.49 3.12 21.89
CA SER A 89 -30.87 2.12 21.00
C SER A 89 -29.37 2.09 21.23
N TRP A 90 -28.86 1.00 21.77
CA TRP A 90 -27.46 0.82 22.08
C TRP A 90 -26.65 0.35 20.87
N THR A 91 -27.27 0.18 19.70
CA THR A 91 -26.58 -0.26 18.46
C THR A 91 -25.50 0.75 18.11
N PRO A 92 -24.24 0.30 17.92
CA PRO A 92 -23.17 1.20 17.52
C PRO A 92 -23.40 1.82 16.13
N VAL A 93 -23.00 3.05 15.97
CA VAL A 93 -23.01 3.72 14.67
C VAL A 93 -21.77 3.27 13.87
N PRO A 94 -21.92 2.60 12.71
CA PRO A 94 -20.81 2.03 11.96
C PRO A 94 -20.07 3.10 11.12
N ILE A 95 -19.28 3.95 11.79
CA ILE A 95 -18.57 5.05 11.13
C ILE A 95 -17.21 4.59 10.59
N MET A 96 -16.47 3.82 11.40
CA MET A 96 -15.14 3.36 11.04
C MET A 96 -15.09 2.47 9.79
N PRO A 97 -16.05 1.54 9.56
CA PRO A 97 -16.06 0.71 8.35
C PRO A 97 -15.91 1.52 7.08
N LYS A 98 -16.66 2.62 6.94
CA LYS A 98 -16.59 3.51 5.76
C LYS A 98 -15.16 3.95 5.46
N PHE A 99 -14.43 4.44 6.45
CA PHE A 99 -13.07 4.96 6.27
C PHE A 99 -12.05 3.86 5.97
N ILE A 100 -12.20 2.69 6.59
CA ILE A 100 -11.33 1.53 6.34
C ILE A 100 -11.57 1.00 4.93
N ASP A 101 -12.82 0.82 4.52
CA ASP A 101 -13.18 0.31 3.20
C ASP A 101 -12.69 1.22 2.07
N ILE A 102 -12.74 2.54 2.26
CA ILE A 102 -12.19 3.50 1.30
C ILE A 102 -10.68 3.28 1.08
N VAL A 103 -9.93 3.04 2.16
CA VAL A 103 -8.49 2.80 2.06
C VAL A 103 -8.22 1.45 1.40
N VAL A 104 -8.88 0.39 1.88
CA VAL A 104 -8.68 -0.98 1.38
C VAL A 104 -9.09 -1.12 -0.09
N ASN A 105 -10.27 -0.60 -0.47
CA ASN A 105 -10.73 -0.64 -1.85
C ASN A 105 -9.85 0.21 -2.77
N GLY A 106 -9.40 1.38 -2.31
CA GLY A 106 -8.45 2.20 -3.06
C GLY A 106 -7.07 1.54 -3.25
N MET A 107 -6.72 0.55 -2.42
CA MET A 107 -5.55 -0.30 -2.65
C MET A 107 -5.84 -1.42 -3.66
N ALA A 108 -7.05 -2.01 -3.60
CA ALA A 108 -7.45 -3.10 -4.49
C ALA A 108 -7.59 -2.65 -5.95
N ASP A 109 -7.98 -1.40 -6.19
CA ASP A 109 -8.14 -0.83 -7.54
C ASP A 109 -6.79 -0.64 -8.28
N ARG A 110 -5.67 -0.67 -7.55
CA ARG A 110 -4.35 -0.56 -8.15
C ARG A 110 -3.88 -1.92 -8.66
N ASN A 111 -3.97 -2.12 -9.95
CA ASN A 111 -3.39 -3.27 -10.60
C ASN A 111 -1.86 -3.23 -10.46
N PHE A 112 -1.28 -4.32 -10.05
CA PHE A 112 0.16 -4.50 -9.99
C PHE A 112 0.56 -5.70 -10.85
N SER A 113 1.76 -5.63 -11.42
CA SER A 113 2.37 -6.76 -12.12
C SER A 113 3.71 -7.07 -11.48
N VAL A 114 3.97 -8.36 -11.31
CA VAL A 114 5.26 -8.84 -10.83
C VAL A 114 6.20 -8.89 -12.02
N LYS A 115 7.38 -8.28 -11.88
CA LYS A 115 8.46 -8.28 -12.86
C LYS A 115 9.69 -8.94 -12.25
N ALA A 116 10.28 -9.89 -12.98
CA ALA A 116 11.53 -10.53 -12.62
C ALA A 116 12.65 -10.01 -13.53
N VAL A 117 13.80 -9.71 -12.94
CA VAL A 117 15.01 -9.31 -13.64
C VAL A 117 16.15 -10.15 -13.13
N ALA A 118 16.82 -10.87 -14.01
CA ALA A 118 18.00 -11.67 -13.66
C ALA A 118 19.17 -10.74 -13.31
N GLN A 119 19.76 -10.93 -12.13
CA GLN A 119 20.83 -10.09 -11.59
C GLN A 119 22.20 -10.77 -11.58
N ASP A 120 22.28 -12.00 -12.08
CA ASP A 120 23.50 -12.77 -12.12
C ASP A 120 24.45 -12.31 -13.26
N ALA A 121 25.72 -12.63 -13.11
CA ALA A 121 26.75 -12.26 -14.09
C ALA A 121 26.48 -12.83 -15.48
N LEU A 122 25.91 -14.04 -15.59
CA LEU A 122 25.57 -14.67 -16.87
C LEU A 122 24.49 -13.88 -17.63
N ALA A 123 23.45 -13.45 -16.93
CA ALA A 123 22.39 -12.63 -17.53
C ALA A 123 22.92 -11.25 -17.94
N ALA A 124 23.82 -10.67 -17.14
CA ALA A 124 24.48 -9.42 -17.49
C ALA A 124 25.34 -9.56 -18.75
N ASP A 125 26.12 -10.64 -18.88
CA ASP A 125 26.93 -10.93 -20.06
C ASP A 125 26.04 -11.16 -21.29
N GLN A 126 24.95 -11.90 -21.18
CA GLN A 126 24.00 -12.09 -22.26
C GLN A 126 23.35 -10.77 -22.70
N ARG A 127 23.05 -9.89 -21.76
CA ARG A 127 22.51 -8.56 -22.05
C ARG A 127 23.53 -7.71 -22.81
N ASN A 128 24.78 -7.73 -22.36
CA ASN A 128 25.88 -7.00 -23.03
C ASN A 128 26.12 -7.55 -24.42
N GLN A 129 26.18 -8.89 -24.60
CA GLN A 129 26.34 -9.52 -25.92
C GLN A 129 25.20 -9.15 -26.88
N PHE A 130 23.94 -9.10 -26.37
CA PHE A 130 22.80 -8.68 -27.18
C PHE A 130 22.92 -7.20 -27.55
N GLN A 131 23.32 -6.35 -26.62
CA GLN A 131 23.55 -4.94 -26.90
C GLN A 131 24.66 -4.75 -27.95
N ASP A 132 25.82 -5.42 -27.81
CA ASP A 132 26.92 -5.38 -28.75
C ASP A 132 26.49 -5.85 -30.15
N MET A 133 25.60 -6.86 -30.20
CA MET A 133 25.03 -7.36 -31.45
C MET A 133 24.19 -6.31 -32.17
N ILE A 134 23.29 -5.61 -31.41
CA ILE A 134 22.47 -4.53 -31.95
C ILE A 134 23.34 -3.33 -32.38
N GLU A 135 24.33 -2.97 -31.58
CA GLU A 135 25.31 -1.92 -31.95
C GLU A 135 26.05 -2.28 -33.23
N GLY A 136 26.42 -3.54 -33.38
CA GLY A 136 27.02 -4.07 -34.63
C GLY A 136 26.08 -3.91 -35.83
N ASP A 137 24.83 -4.27 -35.70
CA ASP A 137 23.81 -4.09 -36.73
C ASP A 137 23.57 -2.60 -37.05
N MET A 138 23.58 -1.71 -36.04
CA MET A 138 23.46 -0.26 -36.22
C MET A 138 24.61 0.32 -37.02
N VAL A 139 25.85 -0.05 -36.71
CA VAL A 139 27.05 0.43 -37.40
C VAL A 139 27.13 -0.12 -38.84
N ALA A 140 26.74 -1.37 -39.04
CA ALA A 140 26.77 -2.04 -40.32
C ALA A 140 25.51 -1.87 -41.18
N LYS A 141 24.52 -1.07 -40.71
CA LYS A 141 23.19 -0.92 -41.33
C LYS A 141 23.23 -0.72 -42.84
N ASP A 142 24.02 0.24 -43.33
CA ASP A 142 24.10 0.58 -44.74
C ASP A 142 24.71 -0.56 -45.56
N PHE A 143 25.73 -1.23 -45.05
CA PHE A 143 26.35 -2.38 -45.67
C PHE A 143 25.41 -3.60 -45.73
N LEU A 144 24.70 -3.87 -44.65
CA LEU A 144 23.73 -4.97 -44.54
C LEU A 144 22.54 -4.75 -45.47
N LEU A 145 22.06 -3.52 -45.62
CA LEU A 145 21.00 -3.15 -46.59
C LEU A 145 21.45 -3.39 -48.02
N GLN A 146 22.66 -2.97 -48.39
CA GLN A 146 23.22 -3.24 -49.71
C GLN A 146 23.39 -4.74 -49.99
N THR A 147 23.75 -5.51 -48.97
CA THR A 147 23.87 -6.97 -49.09
C THR A 147 22.52 -7.62 -49.30
N LYS A 148 21.49 -7.14 -48.61
CA LYS A 148 20.10 -7.59 -48.77
C LYS A 148 19.56 -7.30 -50.17
N GLU A 149 19.85 -6.10 -50.71
CA GLU A 149 19.46 -5.72 -52.06
C GLU A 149 20.17 -6.48 -53.17
N GLN A 150 21.50 -6.75 -53.00
CA GLN A 150 22.32 -7.42 -54.02
C GLN A 150 22.20 -8.94 -54.00
N PHE A 151 22.08 -9.55 -52.81
CA PHE A 151 22.13 -11.00 -52.67
C PHE A 151 20.82 -11.62 -52.18
N GLY A 152 19.84 -10.81 -51.79
CA GLY A 152 18.56 -11.29 -51.27
C GLY A 152 18.64 -12.02 -49.91
N VAL A 153 19.78 -11.91 -49.22
CA VAL A 153 20.05 -12.54 -47.93
C VAL A 153 19.86 -11.52 -46.82
N ASP A 154 18.97 -11.80 -45.91
CA ASP A 154 18.79 -10.99 -44.71
C ASP A 154 19.83 -11.39 -43.67
N ALA A 155 20.87 -10.56 -43.52
CA ALA A 155 21.96 -10.79 -42.59
C ALA A 155 21.81 -9.96 -41.29
N PHE A 156 20.68 -9.27 -41.11
CA PHE A 156 20.37 -8.62 -39.85
C PHE A 156 19.97 -9.62 -38.79
N ASN A 157 20.42 -9.42 -37.58
CA ASN A 157 19.97 -10.19 -36.41
C ASN A 157 18.60 -9.73 -35.89
N THR A 158 18.19 -8.51 -36.27
CA THR A 158 16.92 -7.89 -35.87
C THR A 158 16.18 -7.30 -37.07
N ASN A 159 14.88 -7.02 -36.90
CA ASN A 159 14.10 -6.36 -37.94
C ASN A 159 14.68 -4.99 -38.26
N VAL A 160 14.97 -4.72 -39.55
CA VAL A 160 15.55 -3.45 -40.01
C VAL A 160 14.70 -2.23 -39.61
N GLU A 161 13.38 -2.40 -39.59
CA GLU A 161 12.43 -1.34 -39.25
C GLU A 161 12.47 -0.96 -37.78
N GLU A 162 12.87 -1.86 -36.91
CA GLU A 162 12.94 -1.68 -35.47
C GLU A 162 14.36 -1.33 -34.96
N LEU A 163 15.35 -1.26 -35.88
CA LEU A 163 16.74 -1.04 -35.49
C LEU A 163 16.96 0.40 -35.00
N PRO A 164 17.47 0.60 -33.78
CA PRO A 164 17.73 1.94 -33.23
C PRO A 164 18.70 2.73 -34.12
N SER A 165 18.56 4.03 -34.14
CA SER A 165 19.43 4.92 -34.92
C SER A 165 20.43 5.69 -34.05
N ASN A 166 20.24 5.75 -32.75
CA ASN A 166 21.06 6.48 -31.76
C ASN A 166 21.17 5.70 -30.46
N ASP A 167 22.17 6.03 -29.64
CA ASP A 167 22.38 5.42 -28.32
C ASP A 167 21.17 5.60 -27.37
N GLU A 168 20.46 6.74 -27.45
CA GLU A 168 19.21 6.96 -26.68
C GLU A 168 18.11 5.99 -27.11
N GLU A 169 17.99 5.72 -28.41
CA GLU A 169 17.06 4.76 -28.97
C GLU A 169 17.46 3.33 -28.64
N LEU A 170 18.77 3.03 -28.64
CA LEU A 170 19.28 1.74 -28.21
C LEU A 170 18.94 1.44 -26.74
N GLN A 171 19.15 2.41 -25.85
CA GLN A 171 18.77 2.24 -24.44
C GLN A 171 17.27 1.99 -24.29
N LEU A 172 16.44 2.70 -25.04
CA LEU A 172 14.98 2.51 -25.02
C LEU A 172 14.60 1.15 -25.62
N TYR A 173 15.22 0.74 -26.70
CA TYR A 173 15.05 -0.57 -27.33
C TYR A 173 15.40 -1.68 -26.34
N MET A 174 16.53 -1.57 -25.65
CA MET A 174 16.94 -2.50 -24.61
C MET A 174 15.95 -2.56 -23.43
N GLN A 175 15.31 -1.46 -23.08
CA GLN A 175 14.29 -1.44 -22.01
C GLN A 175 12.95 -2.04 -22.43
N LEU A 176 12.57 -1.88 -23.72
CA LEU A 176 11.26 -2.28 -24.22
C LEU A 176 11.24 -3.68 -24.84
N LYS A 177 12.28 -4.00 -25.62
CA LYS A 177 12.31 -5.21 -26.46
C LYS A 177 13.22 -6.30 -25.91
N TYR A 178 14.32 -5.90 -25.22
CA TYR A 178 15.18 -6.90 -24.60
C TYR A 178 14.57 -7.40 -23.31
N LYS A 179 14.13 -8.64 -23.35
CA LYS A 179 13.74 -9.38 -22.16
C LYS A 179 14.18 -10.82 -22.32
N PRO A 180 15.11 -11.29 -21.48
CA PRO A 180 15.54 -12.69 -21.54
C PRO A 180 14.35 -13.63 -21.37
N SER A 181 14.34 -14.69 -22.14
CA SER A 181 13.26 -15.70 -22.07
C SER A 181 13.12 -16.31 -20.67
N ILE A 182 14.24 -16.37 -19.92
CA ILE A 182 14.24 -16.85 -18.52
C ILE A 182 13.45 -15.92 -17.58
N GLU A 183 13.54 -14.61 -17.78
CA GLU A 183 12.78 -13.64 -16.96
C GLU A 183 11.28 -13.75 -17.25
N ILE A 184 10.89 -13.94 -18.49
CA ILE A 184 9.49 -14.13 -18.89
C ILE A 184 8.95 -15.43 -18.29
N ALA A 185 9.72 -16.50 -18.36
CA ALA A 185 9.34 -17.80 -17.82
C ALA A 185 9.19 -17.74 -16.28
N GLU A 186 10.11 -17.05 -15.60
CA GLU A 186 10.06 -16.87 -14.14
C GLU A 186 8.88 -16.00 -13.71
N GLU A 187 8.60 -14.90 -14.42
CA GLU A 187 7.40 -14.09 -14.14
C GLU A 187 6.11 -14.88 -14.30
N GLN A 188 6.02 -15.66 -15.38
CA GLN A 188 4.85 -16.52 -15.60
C GLN A 188 4.73 -17.58 -14.51
N ALA A 189 5.81 -18.17 -14.07
CA ALA A 189 5.85 -19.15 -13.00
C ALA A 189 5.36 -18.52 -11.67
N ILE A 190 5.88 -17.34 -11.30
CA ILE A 190 5.47 -16.64 -10.08
C ILE A 190 3.98 -16.27 -10.16
N ASN A 191 3.51 -15.70 -11.27
CA ASN A 191 2.11 -15.34 -11.43
C ASN A 191 1.20 -16.57 -11.34
N THR A 192 1.57 -17.68 -11.96
CA THR A 192 0.82 -18.95 -11.86
C THR A 192 0.74 -19.43 -10.41
N LEU A 193 1.82 -19.36 -9.64
CA LEU A 193 1.81 -19.71 -8.21
C LEU A 193 0.91 -18.80 -7.38
N LEU A 194 0.90 -17.51 -7.65
CA LEU A 194 0.02 -16.53 -6.99
C LEU A 194 -1.46 -16.83 -7.31
N GLU A 195 -1.79 -17.15 -8.56
CA GLU A 195 -3.14 -17.50 -9.01
C GLU A 195 -3.61 -18.82 -8.41
N GLN A 196 -2.80 -19.90 -8.43
CA GLN A 196 -3.11 -21.19 -7.82
C GLN A 196 -3.46 -21.07 -6.34
N ASN A 197 -2.84 -20.14 -5.63
CA ASN A 197 -3.07 -19.90 -4.21
C ASN A 197 -4.15 -18.85 -3.93
N ASN A 198 -4.88 -18.35 -4.93
CA ASN A 198 -5.86 -17.28 -4.77
C ASN A 198 -5.30 -16.09 -3.97
N TYR A 199 -4.06 -15.70 -4.31
CA TYR A 199 -3.36 -14.66 -3.55
C TYR A 199 -4.11 -13.32 -3.55
N ALA A 200 -4.90 -13.03 -4.58
CA ALA A 200 -5.72 -11.82 -4.64
C ALA A 200 -6.68 -11.69 -3.45
N ASP A 201 -7.32 -12.80 -3.04
CA ASP A 201 -8.20 -12.82 -1.88
C ASP A 201 -7.43 -12.74 -0.55
N THR A 202 -6.31 -13.44 -0.48
CA THR A 202 -5.39 -13.35 0.66
C THR A 202 -4.87 -11.92 0.82
N LYS A 203 -4.51 -11.25 -0.28
CA LYS A 203 -4.05 -9.86 -0.29
C LYS A 203 -5.10 -8.89 0.23
N LYS A 204 -6.36 -9.00 -0.20
CA LYS A 204 -7.46 -8.15 0.33
C LYS A 204 -7.56 -8.25 1.85
N ARG A 205 -7.41 -9.46 2.38
CA ARG A 205 -7.44 -9.70 3.83
C ARG A 205 -6.23 -9.08 4.53
N ILE A 206 -5.04 -9.18 3.93
CA ILE A 206 -3.82 -8.54 4.43
C ILE A 206 -3.96 -7.01 4.41
N ASP A 207 -4.46 -6.44 3.31
CA ASP A 207 -4.66 -5.00 3.16
C ASP A 207 -5.67 -4.47 4.20
N TYR A 208 -6.72 -5.25 4.49
CA TYR A 208 -7.67 -4.93 5.56
C TYR A 208 -7.02 -4.94 6.95
N ASP A 209 -6.16 -5.92 7.25
CA ASP A 209 -5.43 -5.96 8.52
C ASP A 209 -4.38 -4.85 8.61
N LEU A 210 -3.68 -4.51 7.54
CA LEU A 210 -2.76 -3.38 7.50
C LEU A 210 -3.46 -2.05 7.83
N ALA A 211 -4.67 -1.84 7.31
CA ALA A 211 -5.47 -0.65 7.62
C ALA A 211 -6.01 -0.68 9.05
N THR A 212 -6.51 -1.82 9.50
CA THR A 212 -7.20 -1.98 10.79
C THR A 212 -6.24 -2.15 11.95
N LEU A 213 -5.30 -3.09 11.84
CA LEU A 213 -4.38 -3.50 12.90
C LEU A 213 -3.01 -2.82 12.79
N GLY A 214 -2.65 -2.34 11.59
CA GLY A 214 -1.33 -1.78 11.31
C GLY A 214 -0.23 -2.82 11.07
N ILE A 215 -0.59 -4.10 11.03
CA ILE A 215 0.30 -5.23 10.75
C ILE A 215 -0.44 -6.23 9.87
N GLY A 216 0.25 -6.79 8.90
CA GLY A 216 -0.30 -7.83 8.04
C GLY A 216 0.80 -8.65 7.41
N GLY A 217 0.44 -9.81 6.87
CA GLY A 217 1.37 -10.66 6.17
C GLY A 217 0.85 -12.04 5.81
N ALA A 218 1.72 -12.79 5.16
CA ALA A 218 1.46 -14.14 4.69
C ALA A 218 2.61 -15.07 5.07
N LYS A 219 2.33 -16.36 5.00
CA LYS A 219 3.30 -17.45 5.16
C LYS A 219 3.34 -18.26 3.88
N HIS A 220 4.53 -18.60 3.44
CA HIS A 220 4.73 -19.52 2.33
C HIS A 220 5.34 -20.84 2.80
N SER A 221 4.94 -21.92 2.21
CA SER A 221 5.48 -23.25 2.47
C SER A 221 5.55 -24.07 1.19
N PHE A 222 6.48 -25.02 1.12
CA PHE A 222 6.58 -25.98 0.03
C PHE A 222 6.42 -27.38 0.59
N LEU A 223 5.49 -28.13 0.02
CA LEU A 223 5.26 -29.53 0.32
C LEU A 223 5.36 -30.31 -0.98
N PRO A 224 6.25 -31.33 -1.10
CA PRO A 224 6.47 -32.04 -2.37
C PRO A 224 5.19 -32.61 -3.00
N GLY A 225 4.22 -33.09 -2.19
CA GLY A 225 2.94 -33.60 -2.66
C GLY A 225 1.81 -32.60 -2.83
N ALA A 226 1.96 -31.35 -2.30
CA ALA A 226 0.89 -30.35 -2.34
C ALA A 226 1.35 -29.02 -2.99
N GLY A 227 2.62 -28.91 -3.31
CA GLY A 227 3.20 -27.72 -3.94
C GLY A 227 3.49 -26.57 -3.02
N VAL A 228 3.55 -25.39 -3.61
CA VAL A 228 3.72 -24.14 -2.89
C VAL A 228 2.37 -23.67 -2.37
N LYS A 229 2.30 -23.42 -1.08
CA LYS A 229 1.12 -22.92 -0.40
C LYS A 229 1.39 -21.55 0.18
N ILE A 230 0.48 -20.64 -0.07
CA ILE A 230 0.49 -19.28 0.49
C ILE A 230 -0.70 -19.18 1.44
N ASP A 231 -0.40 -19.08 2.73
CA ASP A 231 -1.42 -18.96 3.77
C ASP A 231 -1.44 -17.56 4.33
N TYR A 232 -2.64 -17.06 4.59
CA TYR A 232 -2.83 -15.84 5.38
C TYR A 232 -2.39 -16.10 6.83
N VAL A 233 -1.69 -15.14 7.43
CA VAL A 233 -1.29 -15.16 8.83
C VAL A 233 -2.14 -14.17 9.62
N ASP A 234 -2.88 -14.69 10.61
CA ASP A 234 -3.66 -13.83 11.51
C ASP A 234 -2.74 -13.17 12.54
N PRO A 235 -2.55 -11.83 12.49
CA PRO A 235 -1.69 -11.13 13.46
C PRO A 235 -2.12 -11.31 14.92
N ALA A 236 -3.40 -11.57 15.20
CA ALA A 236 -3.89 -11.79 16.55
C ALA A 236 -3.32 -13.07 17.19
N ASN A 237 -3.02 -14.08 16.36
CA ASN A 237 -2.50 -15.36 16.80
C ASN A 237 -0.98 -15.49 16.62
N LEU A 238 -0.32 -14.41 16.18
CA LEU A 238 1.10 -14.38 15.90
C LEU A 238 1.91 -14.02 17.13
N VAL A 239 3.00 -14.74 17.38
CA VAL A 239 4.02 -14.43 18.38
C VAL A 239 5.38 -14.28 17.69
N TYR A 240 6.18 -13.34 18.13
CA TYR A 240 7.48 -13.02 17.50
C TYR A 240 8.44 -12.40 18.52
N SER A 241 9.74 -12.49 18.22
CA SER A 241 10.76 -11.84 19.06
C SER A 241 10.63 -10.32 18.99
N TYR A 242 11.13 -9.63 20.01
CA TYR A 242 11.19 -8.16 19.96
C TYR A 242 11.87 -7.69 18.68
N THR A 243 11.30 -6.71 18.01
CA THR A 243 11.83 -6.09 16.80
C THR A 243 11.53 -4.60 16.79
N GLU A 244 12.43 -3.83 16.23
CA GLU A 244 12.23 -2.41 15.92
C GLU A 244 12.08 -2.16 14.40
N SER A 245 12.39 -3.18 13.58
CA SER A 245 12.26 -3.10 12.13
C SER A 245 10.81 -3.23 11.69
N PRO A 246 10.27 -2.26 10.94
CA PRO A 246 8.95 -2.37 10.32
C PRO A 246 8.78 -3.59 9.41
N TYR A 247 9.89 -4.15 8.93
CA TYR A 247 9.94 -5.28 7.99
C TYR A 247 10.26 -6.60 8.67
N PHE A 248 10.43 -6.63 10.00
CA PHE A 248 10.71 -7.82 10.78
C PHE A 248 11.98 -8.59 10.35
N ASP A 249 12.99 -7.90 9.85
CA ASP A 249 14.22 -8.53 9.34
C ASP A 249 15.12 -9.04 10.48
N ASP A 250 15.01 -8.48 11.69
CA ASP A 250 15.78 -8.77 12.88
C ASP A 250 15.16 -9.86 13.78
N VAL A 251 14.03 -10.42 13.40
CA VAL A 251 13.31 -11.43 14.17
C VAL A 251 14.07 -12.76 14.16
N PHE A 252 14.29 -13.32 15.34
CA PHE A 252 14.96 -14.61 15.51
C PHE A 252 14.01 -15.77 15.88
N TYR A 253 12.76 -15.51 16.25
CA TYR A 253 11.72 -16.53 16.29
C TYR A 253 10.37 -15.99 15.86
N TRP A 254 9.61 -16.85 15.21
CA TRP A 254 8.20 -16.68 14.88
C TRP A 254 7.38 -17.78 15.52
N GLY A 255 6.14 -17.50 15.83
CA GLY A 255 5.22 -18.52 16.25
C GLY A 255 3.78 -18.16 15.91
N GLU A 256 2.97 -19.18 15.74
CA GLU A 256 1.55 -19.12 15.43
C GLU A 256 0.77 -20.01 16.41
N VAL A 257 -0.20 -19.43 17.08
CA VAL A 257 -1.09 -20.18 17.97
C VAL A 257 -2.25 -20.70 17.14
N LYS A 258 -2.39 -22.01 17.06
CA LYS A 258 -3.49 -22.67 16.34
C LYS A 258 -4.24 -23.64 17.23
N GLN A 259 -5.53 -23.65 17.05
CA GLN A 259 -6.39 -24.66 17.63
C GLN A 259 -6.61 -25.74 16.61
N VAL A 260 -6.25 -26.94 16.97
CA VAL A 260 -6.21 -28.08 16.09
C VAL A 260 -7.06 -29.20 16.70
N PRO A 261 -7.94 -29.83 15.95
CA PRO A 261 -8.64 -31.03 16.44
C PRO A 261 -7.67 -32.17 16.71
N ILE A 262 -7.99 -33.01 17.67
CA ILE A 262 -7.15 -34.16 18.07
C ILE A 262 -6.84 -35.04 16.87
N THR A 263 -7.75 -35.18 15.94
CA THR A 263 -7.55 -35.99 14.71
C THR A 263 -6.40 -35.48 13.85
N GLU A 264 -6.19 -34.17 13.78
CA GLU A 264 -5.02 -33.58 13.10
C GLU A 264 -3.74 -33.77 13.90
N LEU A 265 -3.81 -33.66 15.23
CA LEU A 265 -2.66 -33.92 16.08
C LEU A 265 -2.13 -35.34 15.89
N ILE A 266 -3.02 -36.34 15.75
CA ILE A 266 -2.66 -37.72 15.46
C ILE A 266 -1.96 -37.83 14.09
N LYS A 267 -2.40 -37.08 13.08
CA LYS A 267 -1.73 -37.06 11.76
C LYS A 267 -0.31 -36.50 11.84
N ILE A 268 -0.11 -35.45 12.66
CA ILE A 268 1.20 -34.83 12.84
C ILE A 268 2.16 -35.74 13.60
N LYS A 269 1.66 -36.43 14.64
CA LYS A 269 2.42 -37.38 15.46
C LYS A 269 1.63 -38.68 15.67
N PRO A 270 1.77 -39.67 14.77
CA PRO A 270 1.05 -40.95 14.88
C PRO A 270 1.35 -41.73 16.16
N ASP A 271 2.53 -41.54 16.74
CA ASP A 271 3.01 -42.28 17.93
C ASP A 271 2.48 -41.72 19.27
N ILE A 272 1.60 -40.69 19.23
CA ILE A 272 1.05 -40.10 20.45
C ILE A 272 0.10 -41.09 21.15
N THR A 273 0.23 -41.26 22.45
CA THR A 273 -0.59 -42.19 23.22
C THR A 273 -1.95 -41.58 23.59
N LYS A 274 -2.97 -42.42 23.78
CA LYS A 274 -4.31 -41.98 24.19
C LYS A 274 -4.32 -41.12 25.45
N PRO A 275 -3.62 -41.47 26.55
CA PRO A 275 -3.59 -40.62 27.76
C PRO A 275 -2.95 -39.29 27.51
N GLU A 276 -1.96 -39.17 26.61
CA GLU A 276 -1.37 -37.90 26.24
C GLU A 276 -2.33 -37.03 25.43
N LEU A 277 -3.18 -37.64 24.60
CA LEU A 277 -4.23 -36.94 23.87
C LEU A 277 -5.31 -36.38 24.80
N GLU A 278 -5.72 -37.18 25.80
CA GLU A 278 -6.69 -36.76 26.80
C GLU A 278 -6.16 -35.60 27.68
N GLU A 279 -4.87 -35.66 28.07
CA GLU A 279 -4.22 -34.60 28.81
C GLU A 279 -4.11 -33.32 27.93
N ALA A 280 -3.72 -33.42 26.67
CA ALA A 280 -3.64 -32.32 25.72
C ALA A 280 -5.01 -31.67 25.48
N SER A 281 -6.09 -32.45 25.40
CA SER A 281 -7.46 -31.96 25.28
C SER A 281 -7.92 -31.21 26.54
N GLN A 282 -7.62 -31.71 27.72
CA GLN A 282 -7.94 -31.07 28.99
C GLN A 282 -7.20 -29.72 29.12
N LEU A 283 -5.93 -29.68 28.72
CA LEU A 283 -5.15 -28.44 28.67
C LEU A 283 -5.72 -27.44 27.63
N GLY A 284 -6.19 -27.90 26.49
CA GLY A 284 -6.83 -27.08 25.48
C GLY A 284 -8.08 -26.37 26.01
N SER A 285 -8.91 -27.06 26.80
CA SER A 285 -10.07 -26.49 27.49
C SER A 285 -9.67 -25.47 28.56
N ALA A 286 -8.69 -25.84 29.43
CA ALA A 286 -8.20 -24.96 30.50
C ALA A 286 -7.50 -23.70 29.99
N TRP A 287 -7.00 -23.72 28.77
CA TRP A 287 -6.30 -22.59 28.14
C TRP A 287 -7.18 -21.34 28.00
N TRP A 288 -8.43 -21.52 27.60
CA TRP A 288 -9.41 -20.44 27.50
C TRP A 288 -9.76 -19.82 28.82
N ASP A 289 -9.97 -20.66 29.84
CA ASP A 289 -10.25 -20.21 31.19
C ASP A 289 -9.06 -19.46 31.79
N TYR A 290 -7.85 -19.88 31.43
CA TYR A 290 -6.62 -19.20 31.86
C TYR A 290 -6.57 -17.73 31.39
N TYR A 291 -7.04 -17.42 30.20
CA TYR A 291 -7.05 -16.06 29.69
C TYR A 291 -8.33 -15.28 29.99
N GLY A 292 -9.38 -15.93 30.45
CA GLY A 292 -10.68 -15.28 30.64
C GLY A 292 -11.32 -14.85 29.32
N ILE A 293 -10.96 -15.48 28.22
CA ILE A 293 -11.56 -15.21 26.92
C ILE A 293 -12.93 -15.86 26.90
N MET A 294 -14.00 -15.03 26.87
CA MET A 294 -15.35 -15.55 26.81
C MET A 294 -15.55 -16.42 25.55
N ARG A 295 -16.10 -17.61 25.75
CA ARG A 295 -16.41 -18.61 24.72
C ARG A 295 -17.61 -18.20 23.85
N THR A 296 -17.71 -16.93 23.45
CA THR A 296 -18.92 -16.31 22.90
C THR A 296 -19.42 -16.95 21.59
N TYR A 297 -18.63 -17.77 20.93
CA TYR A 297 -18.96 -18.33 19.60
C TYR A 297 -18.68 -19.83 19.44
N ARG A 298 -18.41 -20.55 20.53
CA ARG A 298 -18.16 -22.00 20.44
C ARG A 298 -19.26 -22.83 21.07
N ASN A 299 -19.72 -23.80 20.31
CA ASN A 299 -20.61 -24.85 20.80
C ASN A 299 -19.82 -25.75 21.75
N ASP A 300 -20.23 -25.89 23.02
CA ASP A 300 -19.58 -26.68 24.08
C ASP A 300 -19.29 -28.14 23.67
N LEU A 301 -19.92 -28.61 22.60
CA LEU A 301 -19.74 -29.96 22.05
C LEU A 301 -18.39 -30.21 21.37
N PHE A 302 -17.71 -29.15 20.89
CA PHE A 302 -16.45 -29.26 20.17
C PHE A 302 -15.19 -28.93 21.00
N ASP A 303 -15.35 -28.35 22.20
CA ASP A 303 -14.22 -27.92 23.02
C ASP A 303 -13.39 -29.09 23.60
N LYS A 304 -13.99 -30.29 23.72
CA LYS A 304 -13.33 -31.47 24.31
C LYS A 304 -12.29 -32.11 23.38
N ASP A 305 -12.39 -31.83 22.07
CA ASP A 305 -11.56 -32.49 21.07
C ASP A 305 -10.57 -31.54 20.38
N VAL A 306 -10.28 -30.41 21.01
CA VAL A 306 -9.40 -29.37 20.45
C VAL A 306 -8.20 -29.13 21.36
N VAL A 307 -7.03 -29.07 20.75
CA VAL A 307 -5.75 -28.82 21.40
C VAL A 307 -5.20 -27.49 20.91
N THR A 308 -4.66 -26.66 21.80
CA THR A 308 -3.98 -25.44 21.44
C THR A 308 -2.48 -25.69 21.26
N LEU A 309 -2.02 -25.50 20.03
CA LEU A 309 -0.62 -25.71 19.64
C LEU A 309 0.07 -24.40 19.35
N LEU A 310 1.33 -24.32 19.73
CA LEU A 310 2.26 -23.29 19.28
C LEU A 310 3.14 -23.88 18.19
N TYR A 311 2.93 -23.46 16.95
CA TYR A 311 3.87 -23.68 15.85
C TYR A 311 4.91 -22.58 15.93
N PHE A 312 6.18 -22.94 16.02
CA PHE A 312 7.23 -21.94 16.10
C PHE A 312 8.44 -22.27 15.24
N ASN A 313 9.05 -21.23 14.72
CA ASN A 313 10.29 -21.29 13.96
C ASN A 313 11.36 -20.51 14.75
N TYR A 314 12.53 -21.06 14.87
CA TYR A 314 13.65 -20.47 15.59
C TYR A 314 14.88 -20.37 14.70
N LYS A 315 15.45 -19.15 14.61
CA LYS A 315 16.63 -18.86 13.82
C LYS A 315 17.90 -19.12 14.65
N THR A 316 18.82 -19.85 14.08
CA THR A 316 20.14 -20.07 14.64
C THR A 316 21.16 -20.21 13.51
N ASP A 317 22.41 -20.44 13.83
CA ASP A 317 23.48 -20.69 12.87
C ASP A 317 23.81 -22.19 12.79
N LYS A 318 24.31 -22.61 11.65
CA LYS A 318 24.93 -23.92 11.41
C LYS A 318 26.30 -23.73 10.80
N THR A 319 27.30 -24.43 11.35
CA THR A 319 28.67 -24.32 10.91
C THR A 319 28.99 -25.39 9.87
N PHE A 320 29.41 -24.99 8.69
CA PHE A 320 29.96 -25.90 7.69
C PHE A 320 31.47 -25.79 7.71
N VAL A 321 32.11 -26.93 7.88
CA VAL A 321 33.55 -27.06 7.86
C VAL A 321 34.00 -27.60 6.50
N TYR A 322 34.89 -26.88 5.86
CA TYR A 322 35.48 -27.28 4.60
C TYR A 322 36.98 -27.47 4.75
N LYS A 323 37.48 -28.57 4.17
CA LYS A 323 38.88 -28.81 3.97
C LYS A 323 39.29 -28.25 2.62
N LYS A 324 40.08 -27.21 2.60
CA LYS A 324 40.74 -26.70 1.41
C LYS A 324 42.08 -27.42 1.27
N LYS A 325 42.28 -28.09 0.15
CA LYS A 325 43.53 -28.79 -0.20
C LYS A 325 44.21 -28.00 -1.32
N PHE A 326 45.48 -27.64 -1.10
CA PHE A 326 46.34 -27.08 -2.11
C PHE A 326 47.03 -28.24 -2.86
N LEU A 327 46.81 -28.30 -4.17
CA LEU A 327 47.35 -29.30 -5.06
C LEU A 327 48.78 -28.85 -5.51
N GLU A 328 49.66 -29.79 -5.73
CA GLU A 328 51.03 -29.52 -6.24
C GLU A 328 51.05 -28.87 -7.62
N SER A 329 49.91 -29.00 -8.35
CA SER A 329 49.71 -28.36 -9.66
C SER A 329 49.22 -26.89 -9.58
N GLY A 330 49.19 -26.28 -8.36
CA GLY A 330 48.71 -24.93 -8.13
C GLY A 330 47.16 -24.81 -8.05
N GLY A 331 46.42 -25.92 -8.22
CA GLY A 331 44.98 -25.91 -8.08
C GLY A 331 44.51 -26.06 -6.63
N GLU A 332 43.28 -25.59 -6.33
CA GLU A 332 42.63 -25.73 -5.02
C GLU A 332 41.46 -26.71 -5.12
N ARG A 333 41.32 -27.56 -4.12
CA ARG A 333 40.14 -28.46 -3.99
C ARG A 333 39.50 -28.27 -2.63
N ILE A 334 38.21 -28.00 -2.61
CA ILE A 334 37.43 -27.80 -1.40
C ILE A 334 36.51 -29.01 -1.20
N ILE A 335 36.58 -29.60 -0.02
CA ILE A 335 35.77 -30.79 0.35
C ILE A 335 35.08 -30.49 1.69
N ARG A 336 33.78 -30.71 1.76
CA ARG A 336 33.04 -30.60 3.03
C ARG A 336 33.45 -31.70 4.00
N LYS A 337 33.65 -31.34 5.26
CA LYS A 337 33.99 -32.21 6.38
C LYS A 337 33.07 -32.00 7.55
N ASP A 338 33.15 -32.93 8.52
CA ASP A 338 32.42 -32.79 9.79
C ASP A 338 33.04 -31.70 10.65
N GLU A 339 32.29 -31.18 11.62
CA GLU A 339 32.72 -30.10 12.54
C GLU A 339 34.01 -30.45 13.31
N SER A 340 34.20 -31.71 13.63
CA SER A 340 35.37 -32.22 14.33
C SER A 340 36.65 -32.21 13.52
N PHE A 341 36.59 -31.86 12.22
CA PHE A 341 37.79 -31.90 11.37
C PHE A 341 38.74 -30.79 11.73
N ASN A 342 39.96 -31.17 12.11
CA ASN A 342 41.12 -30.28 12.22
C ASN A 342 42.19 -30.78 11.25
N PRO A 343 42.90 -29.87 10.52
CA PRO A 343 44.02 -30.25 9.69
C PRO A 343 45.13 -30.87 10.58
N PRO A 344 45.81 -31.92 10.09
CA PRO A 344 47.01 -32.46 10.83
C PRO A 344 48.06 -31.40 10.93
N THR A 345 48.68 -31.28 12.13
CA THR A 345 49.71 -30.29 12.44
C THR A 345 50.92 -30.36 11.52
N ASP A 346 51.23 -31.55 11.00
CA ASP A 346 52.36 -31.76 10.06
C ASP A 346 52.06 -31.38 8.62
N GLN A 347 50.82 -30.98 8.30
CA GLN A 347 50.35 -30.70 6.92
C GLN A 347 49.52 -29.40 6.83
N GLU A 348 49.72 -28.48 7.76
CA GLU A 348 49.01 -27.18 7.76
C GLU A 348 49.24 -26.40 6.46
N GLU A 349 50.38 -26.49 5.84
CA GLU A 349 50.68 -25.85 4.54
C GLU A 349 49.85 -26.45 3.37
N ARG A 350 49.42 -27.70 3.52
CA ARG A 350 48.67 -28.42 2.47
C ARG A 350 47.16 -28.38 2.65
N PHE A 351 46.69 -28.14 3.85
CA PHE A 351 45.28 -28.20 4.20
C PHE A 351 44.89 -27.02 5.08
N GLU A 352 43.89 -26.27 4.61
CA GLU A 352 43.30 -25.17 5.39
C GLU A 352 41.89 -25.59 5.84
N ARG A 353 41.56 -25.27 7.08
CA ARG A 353 40.18 -25.40 7.59
C ARG A 353 39.43 -24.08 7.35
N ILE A 354 38.39 -24.13 6.54
CA ILE A 354 37.53 -22.99 6.29
C ILE A 354 36.18 -23.27 6.96
N GLU A 355 35.79 -22.38 7.88
CA GLU A 355 34.48 -22.43 8.52
C GLU A 355 33.55 -21.41 7.88
N LYS A 356 32.40 -21.86 7.45
CA LYS A 356 31.31 -21.01 6.95
C LYS A 356 30.10 -21.20 7.84
N ARG A 357 29.72 -20.15 8.57
CA ARG A 357 28.47 -20.12 9.33
C ARG A 357 27.34 -19.63 8.44
N ILE A 358 26.23 -20.36 8.44
CA ILE A 358 25.02 -19.99 7.70
C ILE A 358 23.83 -20.00 8.63
N ASP A 359 22.92 -19.07 8.41
CA ASP A 359 21.66 -19.00 9.13
C ASP A 359 20.78 -20.20 8.77
N VAL A 360 20.17 -20.80 9.78
CA VAL A 360 19.21 -21.89 9.62
C VAL A 360 17.99 -21.65 10.51
N TRP A 361 16.85 -22.16 10.05
CA TRP A 361 15.61 -22.16 10.82
C TRP A 361 15.28 -23.57 11.27
N TYR A 362 14.92 -23.72 12.54
CA TYR A 362 14.32 -24.93 13.10
C TYR A 362 12.82 -24.74 13.26
N GLU A 363 12.07 -25.79 13.05
CA GLU A 363 10.61 -25.83 13.22
C GLU A 363 10.24 -26.67 14.42
N GLY A 364 9.40 -26.11 15.28
CA GLY A 364 8.91 -26.81 16.48
C GLY A 364 7.39 -26.70 16.59
N ILE A 365 6.79 -27.69 17.26
CA ILE A 365 5.38 -27.70 17.62
C ILE A 365 5.30 -28.07 19.10
N LEU A 366 4.79 -27.14 19.92
CA LEU A 366 4.62 -27.29 21.35
C LEU A 366 3.13 -27.30 21.72
N ILE A 367 2.73 -28.19 22.61
CA ILE A 367 1.39 -28.14 23.22
C ILE A 367 1.43 -27.04 24.29
N LEU A 368 0.65 -25.98 24.10
CA LEU A 368 0.63 -24.87 25.04
C LEU A 368 0.08 -25.31 26.41
N GLY A 369 0.76 -24.85 27.46
CA GLY A 369 0.43 -25.24 28.83
C GLY A 369 1.03 -26.58 29.29
N SER A 370 1.73 -27.31 28.42
CA SER A 370 2.44 -28.53 28.75
C SER A 370 3.94 -28.41 28.43
N ASN A 371 4.72 -29.31 29.01
CA ASN A 371 6.15 -29.44 28.68
C ASN A 371 6.37 -30.48 27.56
N LYS A 372 5.41 -30.65 26.64
CA LYS A 372 5.47 -31.66 25.58
C LYS A 372 5.70 -31.02 24.23
N LEU A 373 6.87 -31.31 23.65
CA LEU A 373 7.24 -30.97 22.30
C LEU A 373 6.80 -32.11 21.36
N ILE A 374 6.00 -31.77 20.36
CA ILE A 374 5.51 -32.71 19.34
C ILE A 374 6.56 -32.90 18.27
N LYS A 375 7.06 -31.79 17.73
CA LYS A 375 7.99 -31.78 16.60
C LYS A 375 9.13 -30.83 16.89
N TRP A 376 10.34 -31.19 16.52
CA TRP A 376 11.51 -30.33 16.42
C TRP A 376 12.43 -30.87 15.34
N GLU A 377 12.58 -30.13 14.29
CA GLU A 377 13.45 -30.52 13.16
C GLU A 377 13.98 -29.28 12.44
N LEU A 378 15.07 -29.45 11.72
CA LEU A 378 15.58 -28.42 10.83
C LEU A 378 14.54 -28.16 9.74
N SER A 379 14.17 -26.91 9.53
CA SER A 379 13.21 -26.53 8.52
C SER A 379 13.70 -26.98 7.14
N LYS A 380 12.81 -27.64 6.43
CA LYS A 380 13.07 -28.10 5.07
C LYS A 380 12.78 -26.95 4.10
N ASN A 381 13.52 -26.89 3.01
CA ASN A 381 13.28 -25.91 1.95
C ASN A 381 13.33 -24.45 2.41
N MET A 382 14.37 -24.09 3.16
CA MET A 382 14.61 -22.69 3.54
C MET A 382 14.85 -21.85 2.29
N ALA A 383 14.11 -20.77 2.12
CA ALA A 383 14.34 -19.83 1.05
C ALA A 383 15.65 -19.06 1.31
N ARG A 384 16.62 -19.21 0.39
CA ARG A 384 17.93 -18.55 0.47
C ARG A 384 18.17 -17.77 -0.81
N PRO A 385 18.45 -16.47 -0.72
CA PRO A 385 18.88 -15.72 -1.88
C PRO A 385 20.28 -16.19 -2.29
N LYS A 386 20.51 -16.33 -3.58
CA LYS A 386 21.80 -16.83 -4.11
C LYS A 386 22.91 -15.82 -3.92
N SER A 387 22.59 -14.54 -4.03
CA SER A 387 23.49 -13.41 -3.73
C SER A 387 23.98 -13.40 -2.28
N ALA A 388 23.20 -13.96 -1.34
CA ALA A 388 23.49 -13.97 0.08
C ALA A 388 23.17 -15.32 0.72
N SER A 389 23.76 -16.40 0.20
CA SER A 389 23.52 -17.78 0.64
C SER A 389 23.78 -18.05 2.13
N GLN A 390 24.40 -17.12 2.83
CA GLN A 390 24.60 -17.18 4.28
C GLN A 390 23.31 -16.93 5.05
N TYR A 391 22.39 -16.14 4.50
CA TYR A 391 21.13 -15.79 5.13
C TYR A 391 20.02 -16.76 4.70
N ALA A 392 19.12 -17.07 5.64
CA ALA A 392 17.91 -17.79 5.36
C ALA A 392 16.70 -16.91 5.67
N TYR A 393 15.86 -16.70 4.69
CA TYR A 393 14.62 -15.96 4.90
C TYR A 393 13.63 -16.77 5.72
N SER A 394 12.86 -16.07 6.54
CA SER A 394 11.72 -16.67 7.23
C SER A 394 10.64 -17.08 6.23
N ASN A 395 9.89 -18.11 6.56
CA ASN A 395 8.66 -18.44 5.82
C ASN A 395 7.52 -17.42 6.06
N TYR A 396 7.65 -16.59 7.08
CA TYR A 396 6.72 -15.50 7.36
C TYR A 396 7.19 -14.22 6.69
N VAL A 397 6.30 -13.61 5.93
CA VAL A 397 6.48 -12.29 5.31
C VAL A 397 5.50 -11.35 5.98
N MET A 398 5.99 -10.54 6.90
CA MET A 398 5.19 -9.62 7.70
C MET A 398 5.67 -8.19 7.53
N VAL A 399 4.77 -7.23 7.70
CA VAL A 399 5.11 -5.81 7.72
C VAL A 399 4.21 -5.07 8.70
N ALA A 400 4.78 -4.12 9.41
CA ALA A 400 4.07 -3.13 10.21
C ALA A 400 4.63 -1.74 9.85
N PRO A 401 4.06 -1.05 8.84
CA PRO A 401 4.66 0.16 8.25
C PRO A 401 4.93 1.28 9.25
N ARG A 402 4.14 1.34 10.31
CA ARG A 402 4.32 2.29 11.41
C ARG A 402 4.59 1.55 12.71
N MET A 403 5.83 1.16 12.88
CA MET A 403 6.33 0.57 14.13
C MET A 403 7.32 1.52 14.78
N TYR A 404 7.20 1.69 16.08
CA TYR A 404 8.15 2.43 16.90
C TYR A 404 8.38 1.70 18.22
N LYS A 405 9.61 1.32 18.49
CA LYS A 405 10.00 0.54 19.69
C LYS A 405 9.10 -0.68 19.94
N GLY A 406 8.79 -1.43 18.89
CA GLY A 406 7.93 -2.60 18.97
C GLY A 406 6.43 -2.30 19.11
N ALA A 407 6.02 -1.03 19.25
CA ALA A 407 4.62 -0.63 19.26
C ALA A 407 4.11 -0.37 17.85
N ILE A 408 3.00 -1.01 17.49
CA ILE A 408 2.38 -0.92 16.18
C ILE A 408 1.28 0.14 16.23
N GLU A 409 1.30 1.06 15.28
CA GLU A 409 0.27 2.07 15.10
C GLU A 409 -0.55 1.76 13.85
N SER A 410 -1.88 1.78 13.99
CA SER A 410 -2.81 1.54 12.88
C SER A 410 -3.73 2.73 12.64
N LEU A 411 -4.27 2.79 11.42
CA LEU A 411 -5.34 3.73 11.10
C LEU A 411 -6.57 3.48 11.98
N GLY A 412 -6.93 2.20 12.17
CA GLY A 412 -8.02 1.80 13.06
C GLY A 412 -7.86 2.34 14.48
N ARG A 413 -6.67 2.19 15.07
CA ARG A 413 -6.39 2.67 16.42
C ARG A 413 -6.54 4.18 16.57
N ARG A 414 -6.12 4.96 15.57
CA ARG A 414 -6.28 6.42 15.58
C ARG A 414 -7.72 6.86 15.58
N MET A 415 -8.61 6.09 14.96
CA MET A 415 -10.02 6.42 14.84
C MET A 415 -10.85 6.05 16.06
N THR A 416 -10.42 5.09 16.89
CA THR A 416 -11.24 4.54 17.98
C THR A 416 -11.76 5.59 18.96
N ALA A 417 -10.91 6.54 19.36
CA ALA A 417 -11.30 7.59 20.30
C ALA A 417 -12.40 8.49 19.73
N PHE A 418 -12.30 8.85 18.45
CA PHE A 418 -13.31 9.68 17.80
C PHE A 418 -14.61 8.92 17.55
N ALA A 419 -14.52 7.64 17.18
CA ALA A 419 -15.69 6.77 17.06
C ALA A 419 -16.47 6.69 18.38
N ASP A 420 -15.76 6.63 19.51
CA ASP A 420 -16.37 6.65 20.83
C ASP A 420 -17.08 7.97 21.13
N LEU A 421 -16.42 9.10 20.85
CA LEU A 421 -17.01 10.43 21.04
C LEU A 421 -18.27 10.62 20.17
N ILE A 422 -18.22 10.16 18.94
CA ILE A 422 -19.36 10.21 18.01
C ILE A 422 -20.51 9.35 18.54
N GLN A 423 -20.21 8.11 18.98
CA GLN A 423 -21.21 7.22 19.56
C GLN A 423 -21.85 7.81 20.81
N MET A 424 -21.06 8.39 21.71
CA MET A 424 -21.58 9.06 22.92
C MET A 424 -22.45 10.25 22.58
N THR A 425 -22.04 11.04 21.58
CA THR A 425 -22.84 12.18 21.11
C THR A 425 -24.16 11.71 20.51
N HIS A 426 -24.15 10.61 19.73
CA HIS A 426 -25.35 10.00 19.18
C HIS A 426 -26.30 9.51 20.29
N LEU A 427 -25.79 8.81 21.30
CA LEU A 427 -26.61 8.36 22.45
C LEU A 427 -27.20 9.55 23.24
N LYS A 428 -26.42 10.61 23.46
CA LYS A 428 -26.90 11.84 24.10
C LYS A 428 -27.96 12.52 23.24
N LEU A 429 -27.82 12.53 21.93
CA LEU A 429 -28.80 13.06 20.99
C LEU A 429 -30.10 12.25 21.08
N GLN A 430 -30.05 10.92 21.09
CA GLN A 430 -31.20 10.06 21.29
C GLN A 430 -31.86 10.37 22.64
N GLN A 431 -31.08 10.53 23.71
CA GLN A 431 -31.60 10.85 25.05
C GLN A 431 -32.34 12.19 25.07
N VAL A 432 -31.82 13.20 24.36
CA VAL A 432 -32.53 14.49 24.27
C VAL A 432 -33.80 14.34 23.46
N LEU A 433 -33.77 13.63 22.33
CA LEU A 433 -34.92 13.39 21.46
C LEU A 433 -36.02 12.58 22.17
N THR A 434 -35.63 11.54 22.93
CA THR A 434 -36.63 10.76 23.72
C THR A 434 -37.28 11.57 24.84
N LYS A 435 -36.57 12.60 25.33
CA LYS A 435 -37.09 13.52 26.34
C LYS A 435 -37.86 14.70 25.74
N MET A 436 -37.84 14.87 24.43
CA MET A 436 -38.69 15.84 23.72
C MET A 436 -40.13 15.33 23.70
N VAL A 437 -40.79 15.48 24.80
CA VAL A 437 -42.24 15.38 24.87
C VAL A 437 -42.81 16.65 24.21
N PRO A 438 -43.92 16.59 23.49
CA PRO A 438 -44.63 17.81 23.09
C PRO A 438 -44.74 18.73 24.29
N ASP A 439 -44.59 20.04 24.05
CA ASP A 439 -44.66 21.04 25.14
C ASP A 439 -45.79 20.71 26.08
N GLY A 440 -45.43 20.38 27.31
CA GLY A 440 -46.37 20.04 28.34
C GLY A 440 -46.97 21.29 28.96
N VAL A 441 -48.07 21.15 29.58
CA VAL A 441 -48.70 22.23 30.35
C VAL A 441 -48.77 21.84 31.82
N PHE A 442 -48.46 22.78 32.66
CA PHE A 442 -48.74 22.64 34.08
C PHE A 442 -50.12 23.23 34.33
N ILE A 443 -51.05 22.44 34.86
CA ILE A 443 -52.41 22.83 35.15
C ILE A 443 -52.59 22.92 36.66
N ASP A 444 -52.93 24.07 37.13
CA ASP A 444 -53.37 24.24 38.51
C ASP A 444 -54.88 23.84 38.62
N ALA A 445 -55.10 22.63 39.10
CA ALA A 445 -56.43 22.05 39.21
C ALA A 445 -57.32 22.86 40.16
N ASP A 446 -56.79 23.44 41.25
CA ASP A 446 -57.55 24.23 42.22
C ASP A 446 -57.96 25.59 41.64
N GLY A 447 -57.07 26.24 40.86
CA GLY A 447 -57.39 27.50 40.18
C GLY A 447 -58.40 27.37 39.06
N LEU A 448 -58.52 26.17 38.44
CA LEU A 448 -59.57 25.91 37.45
C LEU A 448 -60.92 25.55 38.07
N ASN A 449 -60.94 24.86 39.17
CA ASN A 449 -62.24 24.54 39.90
C ASN A 449 -63.01 25.74 40.33
N GLU A 450 -62.38 26.88 40.47
CA GLU A 450 -63.06 28.15 40.86
C GLU A 450 -63.72 28.86 39.62
N VAL A 451 -63.56 28.35 38.42
CA VAL A 451 -64.11 28.97 37.20
C VAL A 451 -65.48 28.34 36.89
N ASP A 452 -66.51 29.10 36.95
CA ASP A 452 -67.85 28.75 36.46
C ASP A 452 -68.04 29.31 35.04
N LEU A 453 -68.27 28.47 34.06
CA LEU A 453 -68.55 28.84 32.69
C LEU A 453 -69.98 29.25 32.42
N GLY A 454 -70.73 29.42 33.48
CA GLY A 454 -72.18 29.83 33.44
C GLY A 454 -73.14 28.66 33.36
N ASN A 455 -72.73 27.43 33.54
CA ASN A 455 -73.51 26.22 33.52
C ASN A 455 -73.76 25.67 34.91
N GLY A 456 -73.28 26.33 35.96
CA GLY A 456 -73.43 25.91 37.34
C GLY A 456 -72.58 24.66 37.70
N ALA A 457 -71.71 24.19 36.84
CA ALA A 457 -70.78 23.10 37.07
C ALA A 457 -69.33 23.61 37.15
N ALA A 458 -68.58 23.10 38.09
CA ALA A 458 -67.19 23.41 38.24
C ALA A 458 -66.40 23.02 36.92
N TYR A 459 -65.48 23.89 36.53
CA TYR A 459 -64.66 23.67 35.29
C TYR A 459 -63.74 22.51 35.52
N ASN A 460 -63.97 21.45 34.73
CA ASN A 460 -63.13 20.26 34.84
C ASN A 460 -61.76 20.52 34.26
N PRO A 461 -60.64 20.25 34.97
CA PRO A 461 -59.27 20.35 34.41
C PRO A 461 -59.06 19.58 33.12
N GLU A 462 -59.79 18.48 32.93
CA GLU A 462 -59.75 17.71 31.69
C GLU A 462 -60.35 18.46 30.50
N ASP A 463 -61.42 19.17 30.70
CA ASP A 463 -62.07 20.00 29.68
C ASP A 463 -61.20 21.22 29.32
N ALA A 464 -60.53 21.80 30.30
CA ALA A 464 -59.56 22.86 30.07
C ALA A 464 -58.38 22.38 29.23
N LEU A 465 -57.87 21.16 29.49
CA LEU A 465 -56.80 20.54 28.72
C LEU A 465 -57.24 20.27 27.26
N ARG A 466 -58.45 19.73 27.06
CA ARG A 466 -59.03 19.51 25.75
C ARG A 466 -59.21 20.82 24.97
N MET A 467 -59.71 21.87 25.62
CA MET A 467 -59.85 23.19 25.04
C MET A 467 -58.51 23.82 24.65
N TYR A 468 -57.47 23.67 25.49
CA TYR A 468 -56.12 24.11 25.19
C TYR A 468 -55.57 23.42 23.94
N PHE A 469 -55.67 22.10 23.86
CA PHE A 469 -55.19 21.37 22.69
C PHE A 469 -56.01 21.62 21.40
N GLN A 470 -57.28 21.98 21.48
CA GLN A 470 -58.12 22.26 20.34
C GLN A 470 -58.03 23.71 19.87
N THR A 471 -57.95 24.66 20.74
CA THR A 471 -58.06 26.09 20.44
C THR A 471 -56.80 26.89 20.79
N GLY A 472 -55.88 26.32 21.49
CA GLY A 472 -54.70 27.01 22.00
C GLY A 472 -54.94 28.01 23.13
N SER A 473 -56.19 28.04 23.64
CA SER A 473 -56.60 29.01 24.64
C SER A 473 -57.38 28.35 25.81
N VAL A 474 -57.29 28.94 26.97
CA VAL A 474 -58.04 28.52 28.16
C VAL A 474 -58.68 29.72 28.79
N ILE A 475 -59.91 29.55 29.24
CA ILE A 475 -60.66 30.58 29.97
C ILE A 475 -60.38 30.41 31.43
N GLY A 476 -59.83 31.45 32.08
CA GLY A 476 -59.50 31.48 33.51
C GLY A 476 -60.17 32.70 34.16
N ARG A 477 -60.31 32.67 35.48
CA ARG A 477 -60.92 33.76 36.28
C ARG A 477 -59.81 34.74 36.73
N SER A 478 -60.03 36.03 36.52
CA SER A 478 -59.11 37.09 36.98
C SER A 478 -59.20 37.47 38.43
N TYR A 479 -60.30 37.13 39.07
CA TYR A 479 -60.54 37.42 40.51
C TYR A 479 -60.96 36.18 41.24
N THR A 480 -60.48 36.04 42.49
CA THR A 480 -60.96 34.97 43.40
C THR A 480 -62.37 35.23 43.80
N GLN A 481 -63.08 34.25 44.43
CA GLN A 481 -64.46 34.43 44.94
C GLN A 481 -64.53 35.52 45.98
N ASP A 482 -63.43 35.76 46.70
CA ASP A 482 -63.37 36.83 47.76
C ASP A 482 -63.04 38.22 47.17
N GLY A 483 -62.98 38.36 45.85
CA GLY A 483 -62.76 39.62 45.12
C GLY A 483 -61.32 40.09 45.03
N GLU A 484 -60.40 39.31 45.45
CA GLU A 484 -58.98 39.59 45.28
C GLU A 484 -58.53 39.28 43.86
N PHE A 485 -57.66 40.12 43.29
CA PHE A 485 -57.13 39.92 41.99
C PHE A 485 -56.10 38.74 41.99
N ASN A 486 -56.33 37.77 41.18
CA ASN A 486 -55.45 36.55 41.00
C ASN A 486 -54.16 36.88 40.27
N ASN A 487 -53.28 37.66 40.90
CA ASN A 487 -52.15 38.29 40.31
C ASN A 487 -50.94 37.33 40.18
N ALA A 488 -51.01 36.14 40.77
CA ALA A 488 -49.86 35.24 40.91
C ALA A 488 -50.13 33.85 40.37
N ARG A 489 -51.31 33.49 39.93
CA ARG A 489 -51.63 32.13 39.50
C ARG A 489 -52.16 32.12 38.09
N VAL A 490 -51.30 31.69 37.17
CA VAL A 490 -51.71 31.36 35.81
C VAL A 490 -52.25 29.94 35.86
N PRO A 491 -53.57 29.68 35.58
CA PRO A 491 -54.12 28.32 35.71
C PRO A 491 -53.49 27.29 34.80
N ILE A 492 -52.87 27.73 33.74
CA ILE A 492 -52.11 26.89 32.83
C ILE A 492 -50.79 27.60 32.50
N GLN A 493 -49.73 26.91 32.77
CA GLN A 493 -48.37 27.37 32.42
C GLN A 493 -47.72 26.40 31.44
N GLU A 494 -47.35 26.91 30.31
CA GLU A 494 -46.55 26.08 29.35
C GLU A 494 -45.19 25.75 29.91
N LEU A 495 -44.90 24.49 29.93
CA LEU A 495 -43.54 23.99 30.19
C LEU A 495 -42.73 24.13 28.89
N ASN A 496 -42.17 25.30 28.71
CA ASN A 496 -41.44 25.59 27.47
C ASN A 496 -40.12 24.84 27.44
N HIS A 497 -39.99 23.92 26.49
CA HIS A 497 -38.79 23.09 26.26
C HIS A 497 -37.81 23.72 25.24
N SER A 498 -37.89 25.05 25.03
CA SER A 498 -37.00 25.76 24.06
C SER A 498 -35.50 25.49 24.28
N ALA A 499 -35.10 25.08 25.46
CA ALA A 499 -33.73 24.65 25.78
C ALA A 499 -33.34 23.33 25.05
N ALA A 500 -34.32 22.50 24.64
CA ALA A 500 -34.00 21.24 23.96
C ALA A 500 -33.48 21.46 22.54
N GLN A 501 -34.02 22.44 21.80
CA GLN A 501 -33.56 22.76 20.44
C GLN A 501 -32.12 23.27 20.42
N GLY A 502 -31.72 24.11 21.39
CA GLY A 502 -30.32 24.54 21.54
C GLY A 502 -29.38 23.39 21.88
N LYS A 503 -29.80 22.41 22.69
CA LYS A 503 -29.02 21.21 22.98
C LYS A 503 -28.84 20.30 21.76
N ILE A 504 -29.91 20.11 20.98
CA ILE A 504 -29.86 19.34 19.72
C ILE A 504 -28.87 19.97 18.76
N SER A 505 -29.01 21.29 18.53
CA SER A 505 -28.09 22.02 17.61
C SER A 505 -26.63 21.92 18.09
N SER A 506 -26.36 22.02 19.39
CA SER A 506 -25.00 21.89 19.92
C SER A 506 -24.46 20.44 19.81
N LEU A 507 -25.32 19.42 19.98
CA LEU A 507 -24.92 18.01 19.82
C LEU A 507 -24.65 17.68 18.33
N ILE A 508 -25.44 18.19 17.41
CA ILE A 508 -25.21 18.06 15.97
C ILE A 508 -23.90 18.76 15.58
N ALA A 509 -23.64 19.95 16.09
CA ALA A 509 -22.38 20.66 15.87
C ALA A 509 -21.18 19.84 16.42
N ALA A 510 -21.30 19.28 17.63
CA ALA A 510 -20.29 18.42 18.22
C ALA A 510 -20.06 17.13 17.38
N TYR A 511 -21.15 16.50 16.90
CA TYR A 511 -21.05 15.33 16.00
C TYR A 511 -20.27 15.68 14.72
N ASN A 512 -20.62 16.77 14.07
CA ASN A 512 -19.93 17.23 12.85
C ASN A 512 -18.47 17.59 13.13
N GLN A 513 -18.20 18.23 14.27
CA GLN A 513 -16.83 18.55 14.70
C GLN A 513 -15.99 17.27 14.89
N TYR A 514 -16.52 16.24 15.56
CA TYR A 514 -15.81 14.97 15.73
C TYR A 514 -15.62 14.22 14.41
N MET A 515 -16.58 14.31 13.49
CA MET A 515 -16.43 13.78 12.14
C MET A 515 -15.33 14.52 11.37
N GLY A 516 -15.26 15.86 11.50
CA GLY A 516 -14.16 16.66 10.94
C GLY A 516 -12.82 16.24 11.51
N MET A 517 -12.70 16.15 12.84
CA MET A 517 -11.45 15.71 13.50
C MET A 517 -11.06 14.29 13.11
N LEU A 518 -12.00 13.37 12.92
CA LEU A 518 -11.73 12.03 12.43
C LEU A 518 -11.09 12.06 11.03
N ARG A 519 -11.61 12.90 10.14
CA ARG A 519 -11.06 13.13 8.80
C ARG A 519 -9.65 13.72 8.87
N ASP A 520 -9.44 14.73 9.71
CA ASP A 520 -8.14 15.37 9.88
C ASP A 520 -7.06 14.40 10.36
N VAL A 521 -7.38 13.59 11.39
CA VAL A 521 -6.44 12.61 11.96
C VAL A 521 -6.12 11.47 10.99
N THR A 522 -7.09 11.05 10.18
CA THR A 522 -6.89 10.00 9.18
C THR A 522 -6.29 10.52 7.89
N GLY A 523 -6.39 11.82 7.62
CA GLY A 523 -6.06 12.44 6.34
C GLY A 523 -7.05 12.07 5.22
N LEU A 524 -8.21 11.49 5.56
CA LEU A 524 -9.26 11.13 4.61
C LEU A 524 -10.25 12.29 4.51
N ASN A 525 -10.10 13.08 3.47
CA ASN A 525 -10.95 14.25 3.22
C ASN A 525 -12.29 13.90 2.54
N GLU A 526 -13.17 14.89 2.45
CA GLU A 526 -14.51 14.75 1.85
C GLU A 526 -14.48 14.33 0.37
N ALA A 527 -13.47 14.74 -0.37
CA ALA A 527 -13.32 14.35 -1.77
C ALA A 527 -13.09 12.84 -1.96
N ARG A 528 -12.47 12.19 -0.97
CA ARG A 528 -12.18 10.76 -1.00
C ARG A 528 -13.25 9.91 -0.29
N ASP A 529 -13.97 10.47 0.67
CA ASP A 529 -14.97 9.73 1.44
C ASP A 529 -16.33 9.63 0.74
N GLY A 530 -16.46 10.17 -0.48
CA GLY A 530 -17.68 10.17 -1.26
C GLY A 530 -18.74 11.17 -0.78
N SER A 531 -18.38 12.08 0.16
CA SER A 531 -19.23 13.20 0.53
C SER A 531 -19.25 14.21 -0.61
N MET A 532 -20.42 14.82 -0.88
CA MET A 532 -20.47 15.89 -1.87
C MET A 532 -19.67 17.10 -1.37
N PRO A 533 -18.61 17.50 -2.08
CA PRO A 533 -17.93 18.74 -1.78
C PRO A 533 -18.89 19.93 -1.95
N SER A 534 -18.63 21.05 -1.29
CA SER A 534 -19.44 22.25 -1.49
C SER A 534 -19.49 22.61 -2.98
N ALA A 535 -20.65 23.06 -3.47
CA ALA A 535 -20.86 23.41 -4.89
C ALA A 535 -19.88 24.49 -5.40
N ASP A 536 -19.29 25.26 -4.48
CA ASP A 536 -18.34 26.32 -4.77
C ASP A 536 -16.87 25.88 -4.82
N ALA A 537 -16.59 24.58 -4.54
CA ALA A 537 -15.20 24.11 -4.52
C ALA A 537 -14.66 23.92 -5.94
N LEU A 538 -13.57 24.58 -6.27
CA LEU A 538 -12.87 24.47 -7.53
C LEU A 538 -12.38 23.03 -7.77
N VAL A 539 -12.62 22.48 -8.96
CA VAL A 539 -12.25 21.12 -9.36
C VAL A 539 -10.74 20.85 -9.12
N GLY A 540 -9.88 21.83 -9.36
CA GLY A 540 -8.44 21.73 -9.09
C GLY A 540 -8.10 21.55 -7.61
N VAL A 541 -8.82 22.24 -6.72
CA VAL A 541 -8.63 22.10 -5.26
C VAL A 541 -9.11 20.72 -4.79
N GLN A 542 -10.19 20.21 -5.33
CA GLN A 542 -10.70 18.87 -5.01
C GLN A 542 -9.73 17.77 -5.44
N LYS A 543 -9.15 17.88 -6.65
CA LYS A 543 -8.12 16.94 -7.14
C LYS A 543 -6.87 16.97 -6.26
N LEU A 544 -6.42 18.17 -5.90
CA LEU A 544 -5.25 18.34 -5.01
C LEU A 544 -5.53 17.78 -3.60
N ALA A 545 -6.74 17.95 -3.10
CA ALA A 545 -7.17 17.40 -1.82
C ALA A 545 -7.23 15.86 -1.86
N ALA A 546 -7.74 15.26 -2.94
CA ALA A 546 -7.74 13.81 -3.14
C ALA A 546 -6.31 13.25 -3.22
N ALA A 547 -5.41 13.89 -3.97
CA ALA A 547 -4.01 13.49 -4.08
C ALA A 547 -3.28 13.56 -2.72
N ASN A 548 -3.51 14.61 -1.92
CA ASN A 548 -2.95 14.73 -0.57
C ASN A 548 -3.48 13.64 0.36
N SER A 549 -4.76 13.28 0.26
CA SER A 549 -5.36 12.20 1.03
C SER A 549 -4.78 10.84 0.67
N ASN A 550 -4.46 10.60 -0.61
CA ASN A 550 -3.76 9.38 -1.04
C ASN A 550 -2.36 9.29 -0.41
N THR A 551 -1.67 10.42 -0.27
CA THR A 551 -0.36 10.48 0.37
C THR A 551 -0.41 10.12 1.86
N ALA A 552 -1.46 10.50 2.58
CA ALA A 552 -1.61 10.19 4.01
C ALA A 552 -1.67 8.68 4.30
N THR A 553 -2.26 7.90 3.40
CA THR A 553 -2.42 6.43 3.52
C THR A 553 -1.39 5.63 2.73
N ARG A 554 -0.43 6.29 2.07
CA ARG A 554 0.56 5.65 1.20
C ARG A 554 1.38 4.57 1.90
N HIS A 555 1.73 4.76 3.17
CA HIS A 555 2.49 3.78 3.95
C HIS A 555 1.78 2.42 4.07
N ILE A 556 0.44 2.38 4.05
CA ILE A 556 -0.35 1.14 4.07
C ILE A 556 -0.21 0.43 2.71
N LEU A 557 -0.35 1.18 1.62
CA LEU A 557 -0.15 0.67 0.26
C LEU A 557 1.28 0.13 0.07
N ASP A 558 2.29 0.90 0.48
CA ASP A 558 3.70 0.49 0.39
C ASP A 558 3.95 -0.79 1.19
N GLY A 559 3.28 -0.95 2.35
CA GLY A 559 3.30 -2.19 3.12
C GLY A 559 2.74 -3.39 2.36
N GLY A 560 1.59 -3.24 1.71
CA GLY A 560 0.98 -4.29 0.87
C GLY A 560 1.85 -4.66 -0.34
N ILE A 561 2.46 -3.67 -0.99
CA ILE A 561 3.42 -3.87 -2.09
C ILE A 561 4.67 -4.61 -1.59
N PHE A 562 5.21 -4.23 -0.45
CA PHE A 562 6.37 -4.90 0.15
C PHE A 562 6.11 -6.39 0.40
N ILE A 563 4.94 -6.73 0.98
CA ILE A 563 4.57 -8.14 1.22
C ILE A 563 4.52 -8.90 -0.11
N THR A 564 3.87 -8.34 -1.13
CA THR A 564 3.75 -8.97 -2.44
C THR A 564 5.13 -9.18 -3.08
N ARG A 565 6.02 -8.16 -3.01
CA ARG A 565 7.39 -8.26 -3.53
C ARG A 565 8.18 -9.35 -2.81
N ARG A 566 8.21 -9.29 -1.47
CA ARG A 566 8.98 -10.24 -0.67
C ARG A 566 8.48 -11.67 -0.81
N LEU A 567 7.16 -11.84 -0.93
CA LEU A 567 6.55 -13.14 -1.22
C LEU A 567 6.97 -13.64 -2.60
N SER A 568 6.95 -12.79 -3.62
CA SER A 568 7.37 -13.15 -4.98
C SER A 568 8.86 -13.51 -5.05
N GLU A 569 9.73 -12.82 -4.28
CA GLU A 569 11.14 -13.20 -4.12
C GLU A 569 11.28 -14.62 -3.53
N ALA A 570 10.48 -14.92 -2.50
CA ALA A 570 10.47 -16.25 -1.90
C ALA A 570 9.91 -17.31 -2.85
N LEU A 571 8.88 -16.98 -3.65
CA LEU A 571 8.31 -17.87 -4.66
C LEU A 571 9.31 -18.16 -5.78
N SER A 572 10.10 -17.18 -6.22
CA SER A 572 11.18 -17.39 -7.19
C SER A 572 12.16 -18.48 -6.72
N CYS A 573 12.56 -18.47 -5.44
CA CYS A 573 13.36 -19.55 -4.89
C CYS A 573 12.62 -20.92 -4.93
N ARG A 574 11.28 -20.93 -4.85
CA ARG A 574 10.47 -22.15 -4.85
C ARG A 574 10.22 -22.71 -6.24
N VAL A 575 10.30 -21.90 -7.30
CA VAL A 575 10.15 -22.39 -8.68
C VAL A 575 11.15 -23.51 -8.97
N SER A 576 12.40 -23.32 -8.57
CA SER A 576 13.42 -24.36 -8.73
C SER A 576 13.10 -25.64 -7.93
N ASP A 577 12.56 -25.49 -6.71
CA ASP A 577 12.14 -26.63 -5.88
C ASP A 577 10.99 -27.42 -6.54
N ILE A 578 10.03 -26.75 -7.17
CA ILE A 578 8.92 -27.39 -7.88
C ILE A 578 9.45 -28.18 -9.08
N LEU A 579 10.33 -27.60 -9.86
CA LEU A 579 10.86 -28.25 -11.06
C LEU A 579 11.69 -29.50 -10.72
N GLU A 580 12.34 -29.52 -9.56
CA GLU A 580 13.22 -30.61 -9.16
C GLU A 580 12.51 -31.68 -8.30
N TYR A 581 11.60 -31.29 -7.38
CA TYR A 581 11.07 -32.19 -6.34
C TYR A 581 9.56 -32.37 -6.34
N ALA A 582 8.78 -31.63 -7.15
CA ALA A 582 7.33 -31.73 -7.11
C ALA A 582 6.79 -32.94 -7.91
N GLU A 583 5.86 -33.65 -7.33
CA GLU A 583 5.17 -34.78 -8.01
C GLU A 583 4.23 -34.31 -9.13
N PHE A 584 3.72 -33.08 -9.03
CA PHE A 584 2.79 -32.43 -10.01
C PHE A 584 3.50 -31.51 -11.00
N ARG A 585 4.76 -31.76 -11.25
CA ARG A 585 5.57 -30.99 -12.21
C ARG A 585 4.90 -30.84 -13.57
N GLU A 586 4.24 -31.88 -14.08
CA GLU A 586 3.56 -31.85 -15.38
C GLU A 586 2.35 -30.91 -15.38
N GLU A 587 1.59 -30.85 -14.30
CA GLU A 587 0.44 -29.93 -14.17
C GLU A 587 0.90 -28.48 -14.13
N PHE A 588 1.92 -28.21 -13.36
CA PHE A 588 2.56 -26.90 -13.30
C PHE A 588 3.14 -26.50 -14.67
N ALA A 589 3.76 -27.46 -15.34
CA ALA A 589 4.29 -27.33 -16.69
C ALA A 589 3.23 -26.92 -17.72
N ASN A 590 2.07 -27.53 -17.65
CA ASN A 590 0.98 -27.24 -18.57
C ASN A 590 0.38 -25.85 -18.35
N GLN A 591 0.39 -25.34 -17.12
CA GLN A 591 -0.15 -24.02 -16.78
C GLN A 591 0.80 -22.89 -17.19
N ILE A 592 2.11 -23.04 -17.02
CA ILE A 592 3.12 -22.05 -17.43
C ILE A 592 3.30 -22.04 -18.94
N GLY A 593 3.01 -23.14 -19.61
CA GLY A 593 3.23 -23.35 -21.03
C GLY A 593 4.51 -24.13 -21.32
N LYS A 594 4.42 -25.06 -22.26
CA LYS A 594 5.51 -25.99 -22.60
C LYS A 594 6.81 -25.30 -23.02
N TYR A 595 6.72 -24.16 -23.68
CA TYR A 595 7.89 -23.39 -24.11
C TYR A 595 8.66 -22.81 -22.91
N ASN A 596 7.96 -22.14 -22.00
CA ASN A 596 8.57 -21.55 -20.82
C ASN A 596 9.23 -22.60 -19.92
N ILE A 597 8.62 -23.77 -19.81
CA ILE A 597 9.22 -24.88 -19.06
C ILE A 597 10.46 -25.44 -19.74
N GLN A 598 10.46 -25.58 -21.06
CA GLN A 598 11.65 -26.01 -21.78
C GLN A 598 12.82 -25.05 -21.54
N ILE A 599 12.54 -23.76 -21.42
CA ILE A 599 13.53 -22.74 -21.07
C ILE A 599 14.02 -22.95 -19.63
N LEU A 600 13.11 -23.09 -18.65
CA LEU A 600 13.48 -23.30 -17.26
C LEU A 600 14.20 -24.66 -17.05
N ASP A 601 13.80 -25.69 -17.77
CA ASP A 601 14.45 -27.03 -17.74
C ASP A 601 15.79 -27.08 -18.47
N SER A 602 15.96 -26.31 -19.57
CA SER A 602 17.22 -26.27 -20.32
C SER A 602 18.34 -25.62 -19.50
N ILE A 603 17.97 -24.78 -18.54
CA ILE A 603 18.88 -24.17 -17.59
C ILE A 603 19.03 -25.13 -16.40
N LYS A 604 19.89 -26.13 -16.58
CA LYS A 604 20.21 -27.13 -15.53
C LYS A 604 20.65 -26.49 -14.21
N ASP A 605 21.09 -25.27 -14.26
CA ASP A 605 21.63 -24.50 -13.14
C ASP A 605 20.71 -23.30 -12.78
N LEU A 606 19.38 -23.46 -12.91
CA LEU A 606 18.41 -22.42 -12.54
C LEU A 606 18.64 -21.91 -11.10
N TYR A 607 19.10 -22.78 -10.23
CA TYR A 607 19.48 -22.43 -8.86
C TYR A 607 20.67 -21.45 -8.78
N LEU A 608 21.40 -21.21 -9.85
CA LEU A 608 22.49 -20.24 -9.89
C LEU A 608 22.00 -18.83 -10.27
N HIS A 609 20.82 -18.72 -10.87
CA HIS A 609 20.24 -17.42 -11.20
C HIS A 609 19.58 -16.77 -10.00
N ASP A 610 19.89 -15.51 -9.77
CA ASP A 610 19.28 -14.67 -8.74
C ASP A 610 18.39 -13.63 -9.40
N PHE A 611 17.09 -13.65 -9.08
CA PHE A 611 16.12 -12.76 -9.69
C PHE A 611 15.79 -11.62 -8.73
N GLY A 612 16.03 -10.40 -9.18
CA GLY A 612 15.47 -9.20 -8.55
C GLY A 612 13.99 -9.08 -8.91
N ILE A 613 13.12 -9.07 -7.91
CA ILE A 613 11.68 -8.94 -8.11
C ILE A 613 11.27 -7.49 -7.93
N PHE A 614 10.61 -6.96 -8.93
CA PHE A 614 10.05 -5.60 -8.93
C PHE A 614 8.53 -5.66 -9.09
N ILE A 615 7.84 -4.79 -8.36
CA ILE A 615 6.40 -4.62 -8.53
C ILE A 615 6.19 -3.36 -9.36
N GLU A 616 5.64 -3.55 -10.54
CA GLU A 616 5.19 -2.44 -11.38
C GLU A 616 3.73 -2.13 -11.03
N VAL A 617 3.51 -0.95 -10.50
CA VAL A 617 2.17 -0.46 -10.16
C VAL A 617 1.62 0.29 -11.36
N SER A 618 0.36 0.02 -11.72
CA SER A 618 -0.31 0.76 -12.78
C SER A 618 -0.36 2.26 -12.45
N PRO A 619 -0.07 3.14 -13.42
CA PRO A 619 -0.09 4.58 -13.21
C PRO A 619 -1.48 5.07 -12.84
N ASP A 620 -1.55 6.20 -12.15
CA ASP A 620 -2.81 6.85 -11.77
C ASP A 620 -3.59 7.31 -13.01
N GLU A 621 -4.92 7.34 -12.90
CA GLU A 621 -5.81 7.73 -14.02
C GLU A 621 -5.49 9.14 -14.58
N GLU A 622 -5.03 10.06 -13.73
CA GLU A 622 -4.62 11.40 -14.19
C GLU A 622 -3.37 11.37 -15.06
N GLU A 623 -2.40 10.54 -14.68
CA GLU A 623 -1.18 10.36 -15.46
C GLU A 623 -1.47 9.68 -16.80
N LYS A 624 -2.39 8.70 -16.81
CA LYS A 624 -2.88 8.07 -18.05
C LYS A 624 -3.61 9.08 -18.94
N GLN A 625 -4.46 9.92 -18.37
CA GLN A 625 -5.15 10.97 -19.12
C GLN A 625 -4.18 11.99 -19.72
N GLN A 626 -3.11 12.36 -19.01
CA GLN A 626 -2.07 13.25 -19.53
C GLN A 626 -1.30 12.60 -20.70
N LEU A 627 -0.94 11.32 -20.56
CA LEU A 627 -0.32 10.56 -21.65
C LEU A 627 -1.25 10.48 -22.86
N GLU A 628 -2.52 10.14 -22.64
CA GLU A 628 -3.53 10.06 -23.70
C GLU A 628 -3.74 11.40 -24.41
N ALA A 629 -3.79 12.50 -23.65
CA ALA A 629 -3.85 13.84 -24.24
C ALA A 629 -2.62 14.15 -25.10
N ASN A 630 -1.43 13.74 -24.67
CA ASN A 630 -0.19 13.89 -25.44
C ASN A 630 -0.21 13.03 -26.73
N ILE A 631 -0.69 11.79 -26.63
CA ILE A 631 -0.85 10.88 -27.77
C ILE A 631 -1.85 11.46 -28.77
N GLN A 632 -3.02 11.91 -28.32
CA GLN A 632 -4.03 12.52 -29.18
C GLN A 632 -3.52 13.80 -29.87
N MET A 633 -2.78 14.62 -29.14
CA MET A 633 -2.15 15.82 -29.70
C MET A 633 -1.10 15.45 -30.78
N ALA A 634 -0.33 14.41 -30.56
CA ALA A 634 0.65 13.93 -31.55
C ALA A 634 -0.02 13.31 -32.77
N LEU A 635 -1.12 12.55 -32.60
CA LEU A 635 -1.94 12.00 -33.69
C LEU A 635 -2.62 13.11 -34.50
N SER A 636 -3.23 14.09 -33.83
CA SER A 636 -3.92 15.18 -34.51
C SER A 636 -2.99 16.07 -35.35
N ARG A 637 -1.71 16.10 -34.99
CA ARG A 637 -0.64 16.81 -35.74
C ARG A 637 0.07 15.94 -36.76
N ASP A 638 -0.36 14.70 -36.94
CA ASP A 638 0.26 13.70 -37.79
C ASP A 638 1.75 13.46 -37.48
N GLN A 639 2.11 13.56 -36.20
CA GLN A 639 3.49 13.36 -35.73
C GLN A 639 3.83 11.92 -35.36
N ILE A 640 2.82 11.05 -35.23
CA ILE A 640 2.96 9.61 -34.97
C ILE A 640 1.94 8.84 -35.80
N ALA A 641 2.19 7.55 -36.09
CA ALA A 641 1.23 6.67 -36.74
C ALA A 641 0.21 6.12 -35.70
N LEU A 642 -0.92 5.64 -36.20
CA LEU A 642 -1.96 5.05 -35.32
C LEU A 642 -1.43 3.78 -34.62
N GLU A 643 -0.60 3.00 -35.29
CA GLU A 643 0.05 1.80 -34.76
C GLU A 643 0.97 2.15 -33.58
N ASP A 644 1.80 3.18 -33.74
CA ASP A 644 2.67 3.68 -32.67
C ASP A 644 1.87 4.14 -31.45
N ALA A 645 0.69 4.73 -31.66
CA ALA A 645 -0.19 5.14 -30.57
C ALA A 645 -0.77 3.95 -29.80
N ILE A 646 -1.03 2.83 -30.46
CA ILE A 646 -1.49 1.59 -29.82
C ILE A 646 -0.36 1.01 -28.98
N ASP A 647 0.86 0.88 -29.55
CA ASP A 647 2.03 0.38 -28.85
C ASP A 647 2.34 1.20 -27.57
N ILE A 648 2.24 2.52 -27.65
CA ILE A 648 2.49 3.41 -26.50
C ILE A 648 1.44 3.22 -25.40
N ARG A 649 0.17 2.93 -25.76
CA ARG A 649 -0.90 2.68 -24.78
C ARG A 649 -0.75 1.36 -24.03
N GLU A 650 -0.10 0.36 -24.63
CA GLU A 650 0.16 -0.93 -23.99
C GLU A 650 1.24 -0.85 -22.91
N ILE A 651 2.10 0.17 -22.98
CA ILE A 651 3.20 0.34 -22.03
C ILE A 651 2.66 0.87 -20.70
N LYS A 652 2.77 0.07 -19.65
CA LYS A 652 2.35 0.45 -18.29
C LYS A 652 3.23 1.53 -17.67
N ASN A 653 4.50 1.58 -18.03
CA ASN A 653 5.45 2.55 -17.49
C ASN A 653 5.38 3.87 -18.27
N LEU A 654 4.79 4.91 -17.65
CA LEU A 654 4.59 6.22 -18.28
C LEU A 654 5.88 6.93 -18.71
N LYS A 655 6.99 6.74 -17.99
CA LYS A 655 8.27 7.33 -18.39
C LYS A 655 8.76 6.74 -19.69
N VAL A 656 8.65 5.42 -19.81
CA VAL A 656 9.03 4.68 -21.00
C VAL A 656 8.07 5.00 -22.16
N ALA A 657 6.76 5.05 -21.90
CA ALA A 657 5.75 5.45 -22.89
C ALA A 657 6.00 6.88 -23.44
N ASN A 658 6.33 7.83 -22.57
CA ASN A 658 6.67 9.21 -22.98
C ASN A 658 8.00 9.27 -23.76
N GLN A 659 8.99 8.45 -23.42
CA GLN A 659 10.24 8.34 -24.18
C GLN A 659 9.98 7.75 -25.56
N LEU A 660 9.18 6.67 -25.64
CA LEU A 660 8.81 6.07 -26.92
C LEU A 660 8.05 7.07 -27.81
N LEU A 661 7.12 7.84 -27.22
CA LEU A 661 6.40 8.91 -27.94
C LEU A 661 7.37 9.94 -28.54
N LYS A 662 8.43 10.33 -27.79
CA LYS A 662 9.46 11.25 -28.29
C LYS A 662 10.26 10.66 -29.45
N VAL A 663 10.65 9.39 -29.32
CA VAL A 663 11.42 8.68 -30.35
C VAL A 663 10.59 8.54 -31.62
N LYS A 664 9.36 8.04 -31.53
CA LYS A 664 8.47 7.87 -32.69
C LYS A 664 8.16 9.18 -33.41
N ARG A 665 8.05 10.29 -32.66
CA ARG A 665 7.97 11.63 -33.28
C ARG A 665 9.21 11.99 -34.08
N LYS A 666 10.40 11.80 -33.50
CA LYS A 666 11.69 12.09 -34.19
C LYS A 666 11.84 11.24 -35.45
N ASP A 667 11.47 9.96 -35.37
CA ASP A 667 11.55 9.05 -36.51
C ASP A 667 10.64 9.46 -37.66
N LYS A 668 9.43 9.87 -37.33
CA LYS A 668 8.49 10.36 -38.34
C LYS A 668 8.97 11.68 -38.98
N GLU A 669 9.46 12.60 -38.15
CA GLU A 669 10.09 13.85 -38.65
C GLU A 669 11.27 13.55 -39.60
N LYS A 670 12.12 12.57 -39.30
CA LYS A 670 13.22 12.13 -40.17
C LYS A 670 12.69 11.53 -41.47
N LYS A 671 11.75 10.59 -41.41
CA LYS A 671 11.11 9.97 -42.58
C LYS A 671 10.43 10.98 -43.48
N ASP A 672 9.78 11.97 -42.90
CA ASP A 672 9.13 13.04 -43.66
C ASP A 672 10.15 14.00 -44.30
N MET A 673 11.28 14.30 -43.62
CA MET A 673 12.39 15.05 -44.20
C MET A 673 13.06 14.27 -45.35
N GLU A 674 13.29 12.97 -45.17
CA GLU A 674 13.86 12.11 -46.23
C GLU A 674 12.94 12.01 -47.42
N LYS A 675 11.64 11.84 -47.23
CA LYS A 675 10.64 11.87 -48.30
C LYS A 675 10.62 13.21 -49.04
N GLN A 676 10.75 14.31 -48.28
CA GLN A 676 10.77 15.64 -48.85
C GLN A 676 12.05 15.90 -49.66
N GLN A 677 13.20 15.41 -49.15
CA GLN A 677 14.48 15.43 -49.90
C GLN A 677 14.41 14.55 -51.15
N MET A 678 13.87 13.35 -51.06
CA MET A 678 13.75 12.43 -52.20
C MET A 678 12.77 13.00 -53.25
N MET A 679 11.62 13.60 -52.79
CA MET A 679 10.74 14.32 -53.71
C MET A 679 11.42 15.51 -54.38
N SER A 680 12.21 16.28 -53.62
CA SER A 680 12.95 17.42 -54.22
C SER A 680 14.03 16.96 -55.19
N GLN A 681 14.73 15.86 -54.89
CA GLN A 681 15.70 15.24 -55.84
C GLN A 681 15.00 14.65 -57.06
N PHE A 682 13.86 13.96 -56.87
CA PHE A 682 13.09 13.42 -58.00
C PHE A 682 12.50 14.57 -58.86
N GLN A 683 12.06 15.65 -58.24
CA GLN A 683 11.58 16.84 -58.95
C GLN A 683 12.70 17.58 -59.67
N SER A 684 13.91 17.62 -59.09
CA SER A 684 15.10 18.18 -59.73
C SER A 684 15.59 17.29 -60.88
N GLN A 685 15.63 15.95 -60.73
CA GLN A 685 15.94 15.02 -61.81
C GLN A 685 14.89 15.03 -62.91
N SER A 686 13.61 15.06 -62.59
CA SER A 686 12.50 15.21 -63.52
C SER A 686 12.58 16.52 -64.29
N ASN A 687 12.93 17.63 -63.61
CA ASN A 687 13.13 18.91 -64.23
C ASN A 687 14.39 18.96 -65.19
N ILE A 688 15.44 18.25 -64.80
CA ILE A 688 16.66 18.12 -65.64
C ILE A 688 16.36 17.24 -66.87
N ALA A 689 15.65 16.12 -66.68
CA ALA A 689 15.24 15.28 -67.82
C ALA A 689 14.22 15.98 -68.73
N ALA A 690 13.27 16.74 -68.14
CA ALA A 690 12.31 17.55 -68.91
C ALA A 690 12.96 18.75 -69.66
N THR A 691 14.03 19.34 -69.02
CA THR A 691 14.76 20.45 -69.71
C THR A 691 15.68 19.96 -70.80
N GLN A 692 16.23 18.77 -70.71
CA GLN A 692 17.02 18.15 -71.79
C GLN A 692 16.13 17.73 -72.96
N ALA A 693 14.95 17.12 -72.73
CA ALA A 693 14.03 16.72 -73.75
C ALA A 693 13.25 17.92 -74.36
N ALA A 694 13.05 18.98 -73.64
CA ALA A 694 12.38 20.19 -74.09
C ALA A 694 13.33 21.16 -74.79
N ALA A 695 14.63 21.08 -74.59
CA ALA A 695 15.62 21.94 -75.23
C ALA A 695 15.84 21.57 -76.74
N GLU A 696 15.62 20.34 -77.13
CA GLU A 696 15.77 19.93 -78.52
C GLU A 696 14.49 20.10 -79.35
N ALA A 697 13.26 20.10 -78.78
CA ALA A 697 12.04 20.17 -79.56
C ALA A 697 11.32 21.53 -79.51
N LYS A 698 11.73 22.49 -78.72
CA LYS A 698 10.98 23.71 -78.45
C LYS A 698 11.72 25.04 -78.64
N MET A 699 12.88 25.06 -79.18
CA MET A 699 13.56 26.33 -79.49
C MET A 699 12.86 27.15 -80.62
N ALA A 700 11.89 26.63 -81.27
CA ALA A 700 11.18 27.37 -82.31
C ALA A 700 9.71 27.75 -82.07
N GLN A 701 9.09 27.27 -80.96
CA GLN A 701 7.61 27.52 -80.76
C GLN A 701 7.23 28.13 -79.41
N ILE A 702 8.16 28.33 -78.50
CA ILE A 702 7.86 28.70 -77.10
C ILE A 702 8.20 30.15 -76.70
N GLU A 703 8.74 31.00 -77.64
CA GLU A 703 8.99 32.38 -77.27
C GLU A 703 7.70 33.27 -77.24
N ALA A 704 6.63 32.82 -77.81
CA ALA A 704 5.37 33.60 -77.82
C ALA A 704 4.28 33.09 -76.82
N GLU A 705 4.26 31.80 -76.45
CA GLU A 705 3.23 31.25 -75.53
C GLU A 705 3.62 31.23 -74.09
N THR A 706 4.93 31.22 -73.80
CA THR A 706 5.43 31.19 -72.44
C THR A 706 5.31 32.52 -71.71
N GLN A 707 5.34 33.65 -72.41
CA GLN A 707 5.21 34.95 -71.71
C GLN A 707 3.78 35.25 -71.22
N SER A 708 2.77 34.64 -71.81
CA SER A 708 1.36 34.84 -71.36
C SER A 708 0.99 33.89 -70.24
N LYS A 709 1.51 32.64 -70.25
CA LYS A 709 1.21 31.66 -69.18
C LYS A 709 2.02 31.90 -67.91
N ILE A 710 3.20 32.48 -67.98
CA ILE A 710 4.00 32.87 -66.80
C ILE A 710 3.29 34.03 -66.08
N ARG A 711 2.75 35.00 -66.80
CA ARG A 711 2.01 36.10 -66.15
C ARG A 711 0.72 35.65 -65.44
N ILE A 712 0.04 34.61 -65.95
CA ILE A 712 -1.19 34.08 -65.33
C ILE A 712 -0.84 33.26 -64.08
N LYS A 713 0.24 32.43 -64.13
CA LYS A 713 0.67 31.64 -62.98
C LYS A 713 1.36 32.47 -61.90
N GLU A 714 2.07 33.55 -62.21
CA GLU A 714 2.57 34.51 -61.26
C GLU A 714 1.44 35.25 -60.57
N ALA A 715 0.37 35.61 -61.28
CA ALA A 715 -0.83 36.20 -60.65
C ALA A 715 -1.60 35.22 -59.78
N GLU A 716 -1.71 33.91 -60.15
CA GLU A 716 -2.36 32.90 -59.34
C GLU A 716 -1.51 32.51 -58.12
N SER A 717 -0.17 32.43 -58.28
CA SER A 717 0.70 32.12 -57.15
C SER A 717 0.79 33.29 -56.15
N MET A 718 0.79 34.54 -56.65
CA MET A 718 0.73 35.72 -55.78
C MET A 718 -0.62 35.81 -55.04
N PHE A 719 -1.72 35.43 -55.73
CA PHE A 719 -3.04 35.41 -55.07
C PHE A 719 -3.17 34.28 -54.02
N SER A 720 -2.60 33.07 -54.26
CA SER A 720 -2.58 31.98 -53.30
C SER A 720 -1.63 32.24 -52.11
N VAL A 721 -0.50 32.87 -52.33
CA VAL A 721 0.41 33.30 -51.28
C VAL A 721 -0.21 34.43 -50.46
N GLN A 722 -0.94 35.37 -51.11
CA GLN A 722 -1.63 36.46 -50.42
C GLN A 722 -2.80 35.95 -49.57
N THR A 723 -3.58 34.94 -50.09
CA THR A 723 -4.63 34.29 -49.24
C THR A 723 -4.04 33.47 -48.11
N MET A 724 -2.93 32.72 -48.35
CA MET A 724 -2.24 31.98 -47.29
C MET A 724 -1.62 32.92 -46.25
N GLN A 725 -1.07 34.10 -46.68
CA GLN A 725 -0.58 35.10 -45.76
C GLN A 725 -1.71 35.73 -44.97
N GLN A 726 -2.86 36.01 -45.61
CA GLN A 726 -4.04 36.53 -44.90
C GLN A 726 -4.62 35.47 -43.94
N GLU A 727 -4.72 34.22 -44.33
CA GLU A 727 -5.14 33.13 -43.42
C GLU A 727 -4.14 32.90 -42.28
N ALA A 728 -2.84 32.98 -42.57
CA ALA A 728 -1.80 32.90 -41.56
C ALA A 728 -1.81 34.11 -40.61
N GLN A 729 -2.08 35.31 -41.14
CA GLN A 729 -2.22 36.50 -40.30
C GLN A 729 -3.48 36.50 -39.47
N ILE A 730 -4.59 36.00 -39.98
CA ILE A 730 -5.85 35.82 -39.24
C ILE A 730 -5.67 34.76 -38.15
N LYS A 731 -5.03 33.64 -38.49
CA LYS A 731 -4.69 32.61 -37.53
C LYS A 731 -3.72 33.11 -36.47
N LEU A 732 -2.72 33.89 -36.84
CA LEU A 732 -1.78 34.54 -35.93
C LEU A 732 -2.45 35.55 -35.03
N GLN A 733 -3.40 36.35 -35.59
CA GLN A 733 -4.19 37.28 -34.78
C GLN A 733 -5.16 36.57 -33.83
N LEU A 734 -5.80 35.45 -34.28
CA LEU A 734 -6.64 34.63 -33.43
C LEU A 734 -5.82 33.98 -32.32
N MET A 735 -4.63 33.42 -32.68
CA MET A 735 -3.72 32.85 -31.70
C MET A 735 -3.12 33.91 -30.74
N GLN A 736 -2.86 35.13 -31.26
CA GLN A 736 -2.45 36.27 -30.41
C GLN A 736 -3.59 36.73 -29.49
N GLN A 737 -4.83 36.75 -29.97
CA GLN A 737 -5.98 37.05 -29.12
C GLN A 737 -6.22 35.95 -28.08
N GLU A 738 -6.17 34.66 -28.48
CA GLU A 738 -6.24 33.55 -27.53
C GLU A 738 -5.06 33.58 -26.55
N PHE A 739 -3.85 33.86 -27.05
CA PHE A 739 -2.66 33.97 -26.21
C PHE A 739 -2.75 35.22 -25.29
N GLN A 740 -3.26 36.36 -25.76
CA GLN A 740 -3.51 37.53 -24.90
C GLN A 740 -4.61 37.27 -23.87
N MET A 741 -5.68 36.56 -24.25
CA MET A 741 -6.74 36.19 -23.33
C MET A 741 -6.27 35.15 -22.31
N ASN A 742 -5.51 34.14 -22.75
CA ASN A 742 -4.85 33.20 -21.88
C ASN A 742 -3.72 33.85 -21.04
N MET A 743 -3.00 34.84 -21.55
CA MET A 743 -2.03 35.62 -20.80
C MET A 743 -2.71 36.55 -19.80
N GLN A 744 -3.87 37.11 -20.12
CA GLN A 744 -4.63 37.90 -19.14
C GLN A 744 -5.25 37.01 -18.05
N LEU A 745 -5.74 35.83 -18.38
CA LEU A 745 -6.18 34.81 -17.41
C LEU A 745 -5.00 34.23 -16.58
N LYS A 746 -3.89 33.88 -17.25
CA LYS A 746 -2.67 33.47 -16.57
C LYS A 746 -1.92 34.62 -15.89
N GLY A 747 -2.11 35.86 -16.32
CA GLY A 747 -1.51 37.06 -15.68
C GLY A 747 -2.15 37.38 -14.33
N ILE A 748 -3.43 37.04 -14.16
CA ILE A 748 -4.13 37.12 -12.87
C ILE A 748 -3.68 35.97 -11.97
N ASP A 749 -3.56 34.76 -12.52
CA ASP A 749 -3.04 33.60 -11.78
C ASP A 749 -1.52 33.70 -11.51
N ALA A 750 -0.74 34.21 -12.49
CA ALA A 750 0.70 34.37 -12.34
C ALA A 750 1.07 35.54 -11.40
N SER A 751 0.25 36.57 -11.27
CA SER A 751 0.49 37.61 -10.25
C SER A 751 0.24 37.08 -8.84
N MET A 752 -0.78 36.21 -8.65
CA MET A 752 -1.03 35.55 -7.37
C MET A 752 0.01 34.44 -7.07
N ILE A 753 0.54 33.77 -8.10
CA ILE A 753 1.58 32.74 -7.95
C ILE A 753 2.94 33.41 -7.76
N ASN A 754 3.28 34.45 -8.52
CA ASN A 754 4.53 35.19 -8.36
C ASN A 754 4.63 35.93 -7.00
N ASP A 755 3.53 36.45 -6.47
CA ASP A 755 3.53 37.00 -5.12
C ASP A 755 3.73 35.89 -4.05
N LYS A 756 3.15 34.70 -4.26
CA LYS A 756 3.41 33.52 -3.41
C LYS A 756 4.82 32.96 -3.60
N GLU A 757 5.35 32.94 -4.83
CA GLU A 757 6.71 32.47 -5.10
C GLU A 757 7.75 33.48 -4.62
N LYS A 758 7.55 34.81 -4.83
CA LYS A 758 8.39 35.81 -4.24
C LYS A 758 8.44 35.74 -2.72
N MET A 759 7.31 35.59 -2.07
CA MET A 759 7.28 35.35 -0.62
C MET A 759 7.98 34.06 -0.20
N LYS A 760 7.91 32.99 -1.03
CA LYS A 760 8.62 31.73 -0.78
C LYS A 760 10.11 31.84 -1.06
N GLU A 761 10.52 32.54 -2.11
CA GLU A 761 11.92 32.79 -2.44
C GLU A 761 12.58 33.71 -1.43
N GLU A 762 11.91 34.78 -1.03
CA GLU A 762 12.40 35.67 0.02
C GLU A 762 12.54 34.98 1.38
N ALA A 763 11.62 34.05 1.70
CA ALA A 763 11.71 33.23 2.89
C ALA A 763 12.83 32.15 2.77
N LYS A 764 13.11 31.68 1.57
CA LYS A 764 14.18 30.72 1.28
C LYS A 764 15.55 31.40 1.32
N ASP A 765 15.66 32.58 0.73
CA ASP A 765 16.88 33.38 0.77
C ASP A 765 17.22 33.87 2.19
N LYS A 766 16.21 34.22 2.98
CA LYS A 766 16.40 34.50 4.41
C LYS A 766 16.90 33.29 5.19
N ARG A 767 16.36 32.09 4.91
CA ARG A 767 16.84 30.83 5.52
C ARG A 767 18.27 30.50 5.12
N ILE A 768 18.62 30.66 3.84
CA ILE A 768 19.99 30.44 3.34
C ILE A 768 20.98 31.43 3.95
N SER A 769 20.60 32.71 4.05
CA SER A 769 21.46 33.73 4.68
C SER A 769 21.69 33.44 6.17
N ILE A 770 20.64 33.03 6.90
CA ILE A 770 20.73 32.63 8.30
C ILE A 770 21.65 31.41 8.45
N GLN A 771 21.47 30.39 7.57
CA GLN A 771 22.28 29.17 7.60
C GLN A 771 23.76 29.46 7.29
N ASN A 772 24.04 30.34 6.32
CA ASN A 772 25.41 30.80 5.99
C ASN A 772 26.04 31.59 7.13
N THR A 773 25.26 32.41 7.81
CA THR A 773 25.75 33.19 8.98
C THR A 773 26.07 32.27 10.15
N GLN A 774 25.23 31.25 10.39
CA GLN A 774 25.46 30.24 11.41
C GLN A 774 26.69 29.38 11.10
N GLN A 775 26.87 28.95 9.85
CA GLN A 775 28.06 28.24 9.42
C GLN A 775 29.35 29.08 9.53
N SER A 776 29.28 30.35 9.16
CA SER A 776 30.41 31.28 9.30
C SER A 776 30.84 31.45 10.76
N LYS A 777 29.88 31.64 11.68
CA LYS A 777 30.12 31.73 13.12
C LYS A 777 30.70 30.47 13.71
N LEU A 778 30.23 29.28 13.23
CA LEU A 778 30.79 27.98 13.63
C LEU A 778 32.24 27.81 13.16
N ILE A 779 32.57 28.30 11.97
CA ILE A 779 33.94 28.26 11.42
C ILE A 779 34.85 29.20 12.22
N GLU A 780 34.38 30.38 12.63
CA GLU A 780 35.10 31.29 13.47
C GLU A 780 35.34 30.75 14.89
N GLN A 781 34.33 30.11 15.48
CA GLN A 781 34.48 29.41 16.74
C GLN A 781 35.53 28.30 16.71
N ARG A 782 35.51 27.49 15.60
CA ARG A 782 36.55 26.45 15.43
C ARG A 782 37.95 26.97 15.26
N LYS A 783 38.10 28.14 14.65
CA LYS A 783 39.39 28.82 14.49
C LYS A 783 39.91 29.44 15.79
N ASN A 784 39.03 29.97 16.61
CA ASN A 784 39.41 30.81 17.75
C ASN A 784 39.20 30.15 19.14
N ASN A 785 38.84 28.88 19.20
CA ASN A 785 38.49 28.17 20.45
C ASN A 785 37.49 28.93 21.34
N LEU A 786 36.53 29.64 20.72
CA LEU A 786 35.48 30.36 21.42
C LEU A 786 34.37 29.38 21.86
N PRO A 787 33.64 29.64 22.94
CA PRO A 787 32.53 28.83 23.38
C PRO A 787 31.43 28.77 22.29
N PRO A 788 30.61 27.73 22.25
CA PRO A 788 29.56 27.60 21.24
C PRO A 788 28.59 28.80 21.28
N VAL A 789 28.28 29.33 20.11
CA VAL A 789 27.27 30.39 19.97
C VAL A 789 25.90 29.77 20.10
N ASP A 790 25.06 30.35 20.93
CA ASP A 790 23.67 29.99 21.04
C ASP A 790 22.90 30.60 19.87
N PHE A 791 22.45 29.75 18.94
CA PHE A 791 21.68 30.14 17.78
C PHE A 791 20.17 30.32 18.07
N GLU A 792 19.75 30.05 19.31
CA GLU A 792 18.37 30.22 19.76
C GLU A 792 18.15 31.53 20.53
N SER A 793 19.21 32.34 20.75
CA SER A 793 19.07 33.64 21.42
C SER A 793 18.42 34.66 20.50
N ASN A 794 17.50 35.43 21.05
CA ASN A 794 16.68 36.46 20.37
C ASN A 794 17.46 37.62 19.70
N GLU A 795 18.80 37.62 19.77
CA GLU A 795 19.62 38.66 19.13
C GLU A 795 20.02 38.35 17.69
N ASP A 796 19.79 37.12 17.23
CA ASP A 796 20.13 36.68 15.88
C ASP A 796 18.89 36.52 15.00
N THR A 797 18.48 37.61 14.38
CA THR A 797 17.77 37.64 13.09
C THR A 797 16.35 37.11 12.98
N LEU A 798 15.65 36.82 14.07
CA LEU A 798 14.20 36.54 14.06
C LEU A 798 13.35 37.76 14.50
N ASP A 799 13.92 38.97 14.44
CA ASP A 799 13.16 40.21 14.54
C ASP A 799 12.16 40.27 13.39
N GLY A 800 10.98 39.78 13.63
CA GLY A 800 9.88 39.75 12.68
C GLY A 800 8.98 38.51 12.74
N PHE A 801 9.35 37.50 13.52
CA PHE A 801 8.47 36.37 13.80
C PHE A 801 8.08 36.35 15.29
N ASP A 802 7.22 37.27 15.64
CA ASP A 802 6.56 37.25 16.95
C ASP A 802 5.46 36.18 16.91
N LEU A 803 5.54 35.18 17.80
CA LEU A 803 4.51 34.14 17.95
C LEU A 803 3.12 34.71 18.22
N ALA A 804 3.04 35.96 18.70
CA ALA A 804 1.80 36.69 18.95
C ALA A 804 1.05 37.07 17.65
N SER A 805 1.68 36.98 16.47
CA SER A 805 1.02 37.23 15.17
C SER A 805 0.21 36.04 14.68
N PHE A 806 0.24 34.90 15.37
CA PHE A 806 -0.50 33.66 15.03
C PHE A 806 -1.66 33.36 15.97
N GLU A 807 -2.07 34.26 16.85
CA GLU A 807 -3.34 34.12 17.54
C GLU A 807 -4.49 34.35 16.55
N PRO A 808 -5.40 33.39 16.40
CA PRO A 808 -6.56 33.57 15.54
C PRO A 808 -7.47 34.64 16.17
N LYS A 809 -7.76 35.66 15.41
CA LYS A 809 -8.80 36.67 15.74
C LYS A 809 -10.17 35.97 15.65
#